data_610535707d623e75c071849edbd8c620
#
_entry.id   610535707d623e75c071849edbd8c620
#
_cell.length_a   1.000
_cell.length_b   1.000
_cell.length_c   1.000
_cell.angle_alpha   90.00
_cell.angle_beta   90.00
_cell.angle_gamma   90.00
#
_symmetry.space_group_name_H-M   'P 1'
#
loop_
_entity.id
_entity.type
_entity.pdbx_description
1 polymer ?
#
loop_
_entity_poly.entity_id
_entity_poly.type
_entity_poly.pdbx_seq_one_letter_code
_entity_poly.pdbx_strand_id
1 'polypeptide(L)'
;MGRPSDENNFLLSSADSQSRETAKGELLQHSGSTNRRMVTVLLSATAFVFLLVTYSWLPHTLDMSAFATADLGRCSGSDGIDPSRVLKNILSTSRLRYNLEYYTSGTHFAGANISQTEYTRNYFAQQGIDTQISEYYTWINRPLDQRVALFNESTSAVVYEAGLTEDSIPGDYASDDPNNLPAFHSHSAHGNVTGQLVYANYGTAEDIDALTKAGVSLRDKIVLVRHGKTHSGSKLFAAEVAGARGMLVYSDPADDGYVMGRVYPDGPWRPESSVQRDSVLRFSIYPGDPLTPGYASTRHAQRLSPEDATNLNRIPSLPLSYQDAQPLLNALQGHGINVADIHSSWVGGLTSRGITYWTGPSTLVVNLLNSVEYKITPIQNVIGRIQGQESPEQVVVIGNHRDAWSAGASDSSSGSAVLLELARAFGELQTLGWHPRRTIVLASWDAGEYGHVGSTEWVEENIDWLRSDAIAYVNVGAAVAGDVFKAAASPTMKELLYTVARQVQQPNSNGTVYEAWLRYSTDRASDGRIFNKAGGRIPKPTVHLPRLTSDSVSFMAHAGISVVDFGFTGSKGAHHSNFDSLKRMLSYVDPDMQLHRAAAELWGLLTLKLSDDPILGHCVHCYAKDLKFYIGQLETQMALCCRNAIAPKKLRRLRAAQHQLLSSARMVQHDMKHLRSVYGEGCQMSGRRRRARCLALRASVNDRISGLEQHLLDPAGIPRQRWYKHVIFGPESSIRAPGTLLFPMLAEPLESCNMPRLRLLEKPVADILLEAAWFLREV
;
A
#
# COMPACT_ATOMS: atom_id res chain seq x y z
N MET A 1 16.12 56.91 -22.42
CA MET A 1 17.45 57.56 -22.28
C MET A 1 18.31 56.62 -21.47
N GLY A 2 19.31 55.98 -21.85
CA GLY A 2 20.20 55.91 -22.96
C GLY A 2 21.03 54.64 -22.72
N ARG A 3 21.16 53.84 -23.69
CA ARG A 3 22.34 52.97 -23.92
C ARG A 3 23.47 53.87 -24.42
N PRO A 4 24.74 53.46 -24.68
CA PRO A 4 25.17 52.06 -24.98
C PRO A 4 26.63 51.73 -24.52
N SER A 5 27.01 50.54 -24.99
CA SER A 5 28.24 50.08 -25.69
C SER A 5 29.46 49.76 -24.82
N ASP A 6 30.36 48.89 -25.13
CA ASP A 6 30.68 47.92 -26.18
C ASP A 6 31.91 47.10 -25.71
N GLU A 7 31.97 45.88 -26.19
CA GLU A 7 33.11 45.19 -26.85
C GLU A 7 34.48 45.10 -26.12
N ASN A 8 35.14 43.97 -26.05
CA ASN A 8 35.83 43.16 -27.08
C ASN A 8 36.58 41.99 -26.39
N ASN A 9 36.41 40.80 -26.85
CA ASN A 9 37.25 39.99 -27.73
C ASN A 9 38.79 39.99 -27.49
N PHE A 10 39.33 38.77 -27.39
CA PHE A 10 40.48 38.23 -28.15
C PHE A 10 40.86 36.86 -27.52
N LEU A 11 40.62 35.73 -28.20
CA LEU A 11 41.35 35.01 -29.26
C LEU A 11 42.59 34.23 -28.78
N LEU A 12 42.47 32.91 -28.92
CA LEU A 12 43.29 31.95 -29.66
C LEU A 12 44.83 31.93 -29.50
N SER A 13 45.34 30.71 -29.25
CA SER A 13 46.25 29.93 -30.13
C SER A 13 46.89 28.80 -29.30
N SER A 14 46.75 27.56 -29.60
CA SER A 14 47.27 26.69 -30.68
C SER A 14 48.78 26.42 -30.61
N ALA A 15 49.01 25.15 -30.88
CA ALA A 15 50.23 24.53 -31.43
C ALA A 15 51.21 23.97 -30.38
N ASP A 16 51.55 22.79 -30.40
CA ASP A 16 51.95 21.75 -31.36
C ASP A 16 53.44 21.35 -31.14
N SER A 17 53.65 20.09 -31.28
CA SER A 17 54.80 19.36 -31.80
C SER A 17 55.99 18.95 -30.93
N GLN A 18 56.12 17.67 -30.93
CA GLN A 18 57.33 16.88 -31.28
C GLN A 18 58.62 17.04 -30.46
N SER A 19 59.08 15.93 -29.96
CA SER A 19 60.35 15.36 -30.46
C SER A 19 60.59 13.94 -29.99
N ARG A 20 60.95 13.16 -30.97
CA ARG A 20 61.48 11.80 -30.96
C ARG A 20 62.93 11.75 -30.50
N GLU A 21 63.39 10.51 -30.27
CA GLU A 21 64.74 9.95 -30.30
C GLU A 21 65.52 10.07 -28.99
N THR A 22 66.21 9.08 -28.52
CA THR A 22 66.96 7.88 -28.94
C THR A 22 67.49 7.25 -27.67
N ALA A 23 67.89 6.07 -27.55
CA ALA A 23 68.32 4.92 -28.27
C ALA A 23 68.77 3.84 -27.31
N LYS A 24 68.67 2.62 -27.74
CA LYS A 24 69.55 1.46 -27.58
C LYS A 24 70.34 1.24 -26.28
N GLY A 25 70.13 0.07 -25.75
CA GLY A 25 71.21 -0.77 -25.21
C GLY A 25 70.84 -1.41 -23.89
N GLU A 26 70.41 -2.62 -23.92
CA GLU A 26 71.01 -3.81 -23.33
C GLU A 26 70.04 -4.98 -23.36
N LEU A 27 70.41 -5.92 -24.20
CA LEU A 27 69.87 -7.28 -24.21
C LEU A 27 70.59 -8.07 -23.09
N LEU A 28 69.84 -8.80 -22.31
CA LEU A 28 70.02 -10.24 -22.00
C LEU A 28 69.50 -10.58 -20.59
N GLN A 29 68.74 -11.71 -20.59
CA GLN A 29 68.33 -12.49 -19.44
C GLN A 29 67.01 -12.04 -18.72
N HIS A 30 65.93 -12.59 -19.23
CA HIS A 30 64.98 -13.38 -18.43
C HIS A 30 63.86 -13.96 -19.31
N SER A 31 64.19 -15.02 -20.04
CA SER A 31 63.20 -15.94 -20.63
C SER A 31 62.92 -17.01 -19.60
N GLY A 32 61.74 -16.97 -18.96
CA GLY A 32 61.37 -18.09 -18.06
C GLY A 32 60.06 -17.91 -17.31
N SER A 33 59.47 -16.73 -17.19
CA SER A 33 58.30 -16.56 -16.37
C SER A 33 56.99 -16.23 -17.14
N THR A 34 57.09 -15.82 -18.39
CA THR A 34 55.90 -15.39 -19.17
C THR A 34 55.09 -16.57 -19.71
N ASN A 35 55.76 -17.70 -20.03
CA ASN A 35 55.08 -18.88 -20.53
C ASN A 35 54.26 -19.65 -19.47
N ARG A 36 54.71 -19.62 -18.21
CA ARG A 36 53.93 -20.24 -17.12
C ARG A 36 52.67 -19.46 -16.75
N ARG A 37 52.69 -18.13 -16.79
CA ARG A 37 51.50 -17.33 -16.52
C ARG A 37 50.49 -17.39 -17.68
N MET A 38 50.97 -17.46 -18.91
CA MET A 38 50.08 -17.59 -20.09
C MET A 38 49.43 -18.97 -20.16
N VAL A 39 50.11 -20.04 -19.81
CA VAL A 39 49.54 -21.39 -19.72
C VAL A 39 48.57 -21.53 -18.56
N THR A 40 48.85 -20.88 -17.41
CA THR A 40 47.91 -20.88 -16.26
C THR A 40 46.62 -20.04 -16.56
N VAL A 41 46.75 -18.94 -17.27
CA VAL A 41 45.61 -18.14 -17.67
C VAL A 41 44.77 -18.84 -18.78
N LEU A 42 45.44 -19.54 -19.71
CA LEU A 42 44.74 -20.35 -20.72
C LEU A 42 44.08 -21.58 -20.12
N LEU A 43 44.70 -22.25 -19.14
CA LEU A 43 44.08 -23.40 -18.44
C LEU A 43 42.94 -22.95 -17.51
N SER A 44 43.02 -21.78 -16.86
CA SER A 44 41.91 -21.24 -16.09
C SER A 44 40.77 -20.73 -16.99
N ALA A 45 41.05 -20.14 -18.14
CA ALA A 45 40.04 -19.74 -19.10
C ALA A 45 39.33 -20.96 -19.74
N THR A 46 40.08 -22.02 -20.09
CA THR A 46 39.47 -23.26 -20.60
C THR A 46 38.68 -24.00 -19.53
N ALA A 47 39.13 -24.02 -18.27
CA ALA A 47 38.39 -24.60 -17.15
C ALA A 47 37.09 -23.79 -16.87
N PHE A 48 37.12 -22.45 -17.00
CA PHE A 48 35.96 -21.61 -16.83
C PHE A 48 34.95 -21.75 -17.98
N VAL A 49 35.44 -21.87 -19.22
CA VAL A 49 34.60 -22.17 -20.37
C VAL A 49 34.02 -23.59 -20.30
N PHE A 50 34.79 -24.57 -19.81
CA PHE A 50 34.31 -25.93 -19.61
C PHE A 50 33.29 -26.02 -18.46
N LEU A 51 33.46 -25.23 -17.38
CA LEU A 51 32.48 -25.09 -16.32
C LEU A 51 31.20 -24.36 -16.79
N LEU A 52 31.31 -23.32 -17.63
CA LEU A 52 30.15 -22.65 -18.23
C LEU A 52 29.42 -23.53 -19.25
N VAL A 53 30.14 -24.31 -20.06
CA VAL A 53 29.54 -25.25 -21.02
C VAL A 53 28.94 -26.47 -20.30
N THR A 54 29.54 -26.97 -19.21
CA THR A 54 28.94 -28.05 -18.40
C THR A 54 27.77 -27.54 -17.56
N TYR A 55 27.78 -26.25 -17.14
CA TYR A 55 26.65 -25.63 -16.44
C TYR A 55 25.47 -25.35 -17.38
N SER A 56 25.72 -25.08 -18.65
CA SER A 56 24.68 -24.95 -19.68
C SER A 56 24.19 -26.28 -20.27
N TRP A 57 24.87 -27.40 -19.95
CA TRP A 57 24.50 -28.74 -20.37
C TRP A 57 24.08 -29.67 -19.21
N LEU A 58 23.97 -29.15 -17.97
CA LEU A 58 23.16 -29.88 -17.00
C LEU A 58 21.70 -29.70 -17.42
N PRO A 59 21.05 -30.78 -17.78
CA PRO A 59 19.61 -30.69 -18.07
C PRO A 59 18.95 -30.31 -16.75
N HIS A 60 18.28 -29.15 -16.73
CA HIS A 60 17.22 -28.87 -15.76
C HIS A 60 16.02 -29.78 -16.03
N THR A 61 16.26 -31.02 -16.33
CA THR A 61 15.29 -32.08 -16.23
C THR A 61 15.37 -32.62 -14.81
N LEU A 62 14.80 -31.87 -13.85
CA LEU A 62 14.15 -32.55 -12.76
C LEU A 62 13.21 -33.54 -13.43
N ASP A 63 13.49 -34.82 -13.19
CA ASP A 63 12.75 -35.95 -13.74
C ASP A 63 11.26 -35.78 -13.39
N MET A 64 10.51 -35.18 -14.30
CA MET A 64 9.05 -35.00 -14.19
C MET A 64 8.34 -36.35 -14.15
N SER A 65 9.04 -37.47 -14.43
CA SER A 65 8.48 -38.81 -14.36
C SER A 65 8.25 -39.28 -12.92
N ALA A 66 9.00 -38.77 -11.93
CA ALA A 66 8.83 -39.14 -10.53
C ALA A 66 7.64 -38.40 -9.87
N PHE A 67 7.21 -37.26 -10.41
CA PHE A 67 6.00 -36.54 -9.93
C PHE A 67 4.73 -36.97 -10.67
N ALA A 68 4.85 -37.61 -11.81
CA ALA A 68 3.70 -38.09 -12.59
C ALA A 68 3.07 -39.38 -12.01
N THR A 69 3.65 -40.00 -10.99
CA THR A 69 3.16 -41.28 -10.42
C THR A 69 2.63 -41.18 -8.99
N ALA A 70 2.68 -40.03 -8.34
CA ALA A 70 1.98 -39.83 -7.07
C ALA A 70 0.51 -39.53 -7.31
N ASP A 71 -0.28 -40.59 -7.44
CA ASP A 71 -1.73 -40.67 -7.22
C ASP A 71 -2.62 -39.60 -7.90
N LEU A 72 -2.38 -39.32 -9.19
CA LEU A 72 -3.41 -38.85 -10.08
C LEU A 72 -4.29 -40.06 -10.42
N GLY A 73 -5.26 -40.36 -9.55
CA GLY A 73 -6.27 -41.36 -9.84
C GLY A 73 -6.81 -41.12 -11.24
N ARG A 74 -6.66 -42.12 -12.13
CA ARG A 74 -7.30 -42.15 -13.45
C ARG A 74 -8.79 -41.96 -13.26
N CYS A 75 -9.27 -40.71 -13.34
CA CYS A 75 -10.65 -40.42 -13.64
C CYS A 75 -10.81 -40.55 -15.15
N SER A 76 -11.27 -41.71 -15.60
CA SER A 76 -11.79 -41.92 -16.94
C SER A 76 -13.17 -41.27 -17.01
N GLY A 77 -13.17 -40.00 -17.43
CA GLY A 77 -14.35 -39.18 -17.66
C GLY A 77 -13.88 -37.79 -18.05
N SER A 78 -14.56 -37.09 -18.91
CA SER A 78 -14.28 -35.76 -19.47
C SER A 78 -14.21 -34.63 -18.45
N ASP A 79 -13.62 -34.85 -17.27
CA ASP A 79 -13.51 -33.89 -16.18
C ASP A 79 -12.16 -33.18 -16.31
N GLY A 80 -12.23 -31.88 -16.67
CA GLY A 80 -11.08 -30.99 -16.76
C GLY A 80 -10.32 -30.88 -15.43
N ILE A 81 -9.10 -30.36 -15.49
CA ILE A 81 -8.22 -30.09 -14.34
C ILE A 81 -8.95 -29.18 -13.35
N ASP A 82 -8.96 -29.51 -12.05
CA ASP A 82 -9.36 -28.58 -11.00
C ASP A 82 -8.23 -27.58 -10.71
N PRO A 83 -8.30 -26.34 -11.21
CA PRO A 83 -7.22 -25.38 -11.08
C PRO A 83 -6.98 -24.98 -9.62
N SER A 84 -7.99 -24.99 -8.76
CA SER A 84 -7.85 -24.67 -7.34
C SER A 84 -7.04 -25.71 -6.58
N ARG A 85 -7.25 -26.99 -6.88
CA ARG A 85 -6.49 -28.10 -6.31
C ARG A 85 -5.04 -28.09 -6.81
N VAL A 86 -4.84 -27.90 -8.10
CA VAL A 86 -3.50 -27.85 -8.71
C VAL A 86 -2.72 -26.67 -8.14
N LEU A 87 -3.29 -25.47 -8.11
CA LEU A 87 -2.67 -24.28 -7.53
C LEU A 87 -2.10 -24.57 -6.13
N LYS A 88 -2.91 -25.11 -5.24
CA LYS A 88 -2.51 -25.44 -3.87
C LYS A 88 -1.30 -26.39 -3.81
N ASN A 89 -1.20 -27.31 -4.73
CA ASN A 89 -0.14 -28.33 -4.75
C ASN A 89 1.17 -27.80 -5.32
N ILE A 90 1.12 -26.85 -6.25
CA ILE A 90 2.31 -26.34 -6.95
C ILE A 90 2.97 -25.14 -6.27
N LEU A 91 2.29 -24.45 -5.33
CA LEU A 91 2.88 -23.35 -4.57
C LEU A 91 4.06 -23.83 -3.72
N SER A 92 5.20 -23.16 -3.86
CA SER A 92 6.49 -23.59 -3.32
C SER A 92 7.09 -22.58 -2.34
N THR A 93 7.30 -22.99 -1.08
CA THR A 93 7.97 -22.16 -0.06
C THR A 93 9.42 -21.84 -0.42
N SER A 94 10.12 -22.76 -1.10
CA SER A 94 11.49 -22.50 -1.56
C SER A 94 11.54 -21.43 -2.68
N ARG A 95 10.57 -21.40 -3.57
CA ARG A 95 10.44 -20.34 -4.58
C ARG A 95 10.06 -19.00 -3.96
N LEU A 96 9.12 -19.00 -3.05
CA LEU A 96 8.74 -17.80 -2.29
C LEU A 96 9.97 -17.22 -1.55
N ARG A 97 10.75 -18.07 -0.90
CA ARG A 97 11.99 -17.65 -0.25
C ARG A 97 12.98 -17.06 -1.25
N TYR A 98 13.23 -17.74 -2.37
CA TYR A 98 14.14 -17.28 -3.41
C TYR A 98 13.73 -15.90 -3.96
N ASN A 99 12.43 -15.71 -4.23
CA ASN A 99 11.88 -14.43 -4.71
C ASN A 99 12.07 -13.33 -3.65
N LEU A 100 11.81 -13.64 -2.38
CA LEU A 100 11.99 -12.70 -1.28
C LEU A 100 13.47 -12.32 -1.10
N GLU A 101 14.37 -13.28 -1.15
CA GLU A 101 15.84 -13.06 -1.11
C GLU A 101 16.29 -12.13 -2.25
N TYR A 102 15.74 -12.30 -3.45
CA TYR A 102 16.03 -11.42 -4.56
C TYR A 102 15.59 -9.97 -4.31
N TYR A 103 14.32 -9.76 -3.93
CA TYR A 103 13.81 -8.40 -3.71
C TYR A 103 14.45 -7.70 -2.52
N THR A 104 14.90 -8.43 -1.52
CA THR A 104 15.56 -7.88 -0.33
C THR A 104 17.08 -7.76 -0.45
N SER A 105 17.66 -8.09 -1.60
CA SER A 105 19.12 -8.05 -1.81
C SER A 105 19.73 -6.65 -1.92
N GLY A 106 18.91 -5.60 -1.91
CA GLY A 106 19.34 -4.20 -1.92
C GLY A 106 18.16 -3.25 -1.81
N THR A 107 18.44 -1.96 -1.70
CA THR A 107 17.42 -0.91 -1.63
C THR A 107 16.69 -0.75 -2.97
N HIS A 108 15.39 -0.49 -2.92
CA HIS A 108 14.55 -0.34 -4.12
C HIS A 108 13.45 0.73 -3.95
N PHE A 109 13.82 1.92 -3.58
CA PHE A 109 12.90 3.04 -3.51
C PHE A 109 12.48 3.53 -4.92
N ALA A 110 11.35 4.21 -4.98
CA ALA A 110 10.66 4.63 -6.20
C ALA A 110 11.57 5.16 -7.31
N GLY A 111 11.44 4.62 -8.54
CA GLY A 111 12.20 5.02 -9.71
C GLY A 111 13.73 4.76 -9.63
N ALA A 112 14.22 4.00 -8.64
CA ALA A 112 15.66 3.81 -8.44
C ALA A 112 16.18 2.47 -8.95
N ASN A 113 15.40 1.41 -8.90
CA ASN A 113 15.88 0.05 -9.21
C ASN A 113 15.26 -0.53 -10.49
N ILE A 114 15.80 -0.11 -11.64
CA ILE A 114 15.39 -0.62 -12.96
C ILE A 114 15.63 -2.14 -13.08
N SER A 115 16.66 -2.69 -12.42
CA SER A 115 16.97 -4.13 -12.50
C SER A 115 15.86 -4.99 -11.91
N GLN A 116 15.18 -4.56 -10.87
CA GLN A 116 14.01 -5.27 -10.32
C GLN A 116 12.79 -5.18 -11.25
N THR A 117 12.60 -4.05 -11.94
CA THR A 117 11.57 -3.92 -12.97
C THR A 117 11.80 -4.93 -14.11
N GLU A 118 13.02 -4.97 -14.64
CA GLU A 118 13.38 -5.90 -15.69
C GLU A 118 13.31 -7.36 -15.26
N TYR A 119 13.75 -7.65 -14.02
CA TYR A 119 13.61 -8.99 -13.45
C TYR A 119 12.15 -9.42 -13.38
N THR A 120 11.27 -8.59 -12.84
CA THR A 120 9.83 -8.86 -12.74
C THR A 120 9.22 -9.09 -14.11
N ARG A 121 9.52 -8.22 -15.08
CA ARG A 121 9.07 -8.36 -16.47
C ARG A 121 9.53 -9.68 -17.09
N ASN A 122 10.82 -9.97 -16.98
CA ASN A 122 11.42 -11.17 -17.54
C ASN A 122 10.87 -12.44 -16.87
N TYR A 123 10.64 -12.38 -15.55
CA TYR A 123 10.05 -13.49 -14.81
C TYR A 123 8.63 -13.79 -15.30
N PHE A 124 7.77 -12.78 -15.46
CA PHE A 124 6.43 -12.97 -16.01
C PHE A 124 6.48 -13.54 -17.44
N ALA A 125 7.32 -12.97 -18.30
CA ALA A 125 7.48 -13.43 -19.66
C ALA A 125 7.95 -14.91 -19.76
N GLN A 126 8.83 -15.34 -18.86
CA GLN A 126 9.28 -16.74 -18.77
C GLN A 126 8.15 -17.70 -18.39
N GLN A 127 7.10 -17.22 -17.75
CA GLN A 127 5.90 -18.01 -17.44
C GLN A 127 4.86 -18.01 -18.58
N GLY A 128 5.20 -17.46 -19.74
CA GLY A 128 4.27 -17.34 -20.88
C GLY A 128 3.21 -16.24 -20.71
N ILE A 129 3.43 -15.30 -19.82
CA ILE A 129 2.54 -14.16 -19.57
C ILE A 129 2.95 -13.01 -20.50
N ASP A 130 2.00 -12.46 -21.26
CA ASP A 130 2.23 -11.27 -22.07
C ASP A 130 2.51 -10.07 -21.15
N THR A 131 3.66 -9.42 -21.32
CA THR A 131 4.18 -8.49 -20.31
C THR A 131 4.69 -7.20 -20.94
N GLN A 132 4.29 -6.07 -20.36
CA GLN A 132 4.74 -4.74 -20.75
C GLN A 132 5.17 -3.92 -19.52
N ILE A 133 5.97 -2.87 -19.76
CA ILE A 133 6.31 -1.83 -18.80
C ILE A 133 5.50 -0.59 -19.14
N SER A 134 4.78 -0.04 -18.14
CA SER A 134 4.12 1.26 -18.21
C SER A 134 4.96 2.27 -17.44
N GLU A 135 5.42 3.32 -18.13
CA GLU A 135 6.32 4.33 -17.57
C GLU A 135 5.60 5.66 -17.36
N TYR A 136 5.75 6.23 -16.14
CA TYR A 136 5.20 7.54 -15.76
C TYR A 136 6.31 8.45 -15.27
N TYR A 137 6.13 9.75 -15.40
CA TYR A 137 7.11 10.79 -15.06
C TYR A 137 6.59 11.63 -13.90
N THR A 138 6.96 11.27 -12.69
CA THR A 138 6.36 11.78 -11.46
C THR A 138 7.28 12.74 -10.71
N TRP A 139 6.69 13.71 -10.02
CA TRP A 139 7.42 14.70 -9.24
C TRP A 139 7.66 14.17 -7.82
N ILE A 140 8.87 13.65 -7.59
CA ILE A 140 9.28 13.07 -6.32
C ILE A 140 10.55 13.74 -5.79
N ASN A 141 10.77 13.62 -4.48
CA ASN A 141 11.94 14.19 -3.82
C ASN A 141 12.93 13.11 -3.34
N ARG A 142 14.18 13.55 -3.19
CA ARG A 142 15.30 12.79 -2.60
C ARG A 142 15.94 13.61 -1.48
N PRO A 143 16.39 12.95 -0.39
CA PRO A 143 17.12 13.64 0.66
C PRO A 143 18.50 14.10 0.16
N LEU A 144 18.89 15.32 0.52
CA LEU A 144 20.24 15.86 0.29
C LEU A 144 20.99 16.04 1.61
N ASP A 145 20.34 16.70 2.59
CA ASP A 145 20.93 16.97 3.90
C ASP A 145 19.82 17.12 4.95
N GLN A 146 19.99 16.49 6.09
CA GLN A 146 19.04 16.53 7.20
C GLN A 146 19.75 16.82 8.51
N ARG A 147 19.14 17.68 9.34
CA ARG A 147 19.62 17.99 10.67
C ARG A 147 18.49 18.20 11.65
N VAL A 148 18.64 17.63 12.84
CA VAL A 148 17.82 17.97 14.00
C VAL A 148 18.76 18.22 15.18
N ALA A 149 18.84 19.45 15.64
CA ALA A 149 19.68 19.83 16.76
C ALA A 149 18.94 20.62 17.81
N LEU A 150 19.20 20.32 19.07
CA LEU A 150 18.72 21.03 20.23
C LEU A 150 19.83 21.97 20.75
N PHE A 151 19.55 23.23 20.90
CA PHE A 151 20.56 24.20 21.34
C PHE A 151 19.98 25.30 22.24
N ASN A 152 20.88 25.95 22.95
CA ASN A 152 20.56 27.11 23.77
C ASN A 152 20.63 28.37 22.89
N GLU A 153 19.49 29.04 22.72
CA GLU A 153 19.40 30.20 21.83
C GLU A 153 20.29 31.37 22.28
N SER A 154 20.48 31.57 23.62
CA SER A 154 21.28 32.68 24.15
C SER A 154 22.80 32.47 24.00
N THR A 155 23.25 31.22 24.02
CA THR A 155 24.69 30.90 23.95
C THR A 155 25.08 30.29 22.61
N SER A 156 24.13 29.95 21.74
CA SER A 156 24.31 29.17 20.51
C SER A 156 24.99 27.82 20.71
N ALA A 157 25.07 27.32 21.96
CA ALA A 157 25.67 26.03 22.26
C ALA A 157 24.74 24.91 21.87
N VAL A 158 25.23 23.96 21.06
CA VAL A 158 24.52 22.71 20.74
C VAL A 158 24.51 21.83 21.99
N VAL A 159 23.33 21.45 22.45
CA VAL A 159 23.10 20.58 23.60
C VAL A 159 22.97 19.13 23.15
N TYR A 160 22.36 18.91 21.99
CA TYR A 160 22.19 17.61 21.39
C TYR A 160 22.07 17.72 19.87
N GLU A 161 22.60 16.74 19.14
CA GLU A 161 22.44 16.60 17.70
C GLU A 161 22.00 15.16 17.39
N ALA A 162 20.90 15.00 16.65
CA ALA A 162 20.33 13.70 16.33
C ALA A 162 21.17 12.96 15.28
N GLY A 163 21.29 11.65 15.41
CA GLY A 163 22.04 10.81 14.49
C GLY A 163 21.36 10.67 13.13
N LEU A 164 20.03 10.66 13.08
CA LEU A 164 19.19 10.54 11.87
C LEU A 164 19.50 9.33 10.96
N THR A 165 20.27 8.39 11.47
CA THR A 165 20.64 7.13 10.83
C THR A 165 20.36 5.96 11.76
N GLU A 166 20.24 4.79 11.18
CA GLU A 166 19.98 3.56 11.93
C GLU A 166 21.28 2.78 12.12
N ASP A 167 21.42 2.07 13.26
CA ASP A 167 22.60 1.29 13.55
C ASP A 167 22.74 0.09 12.61
N SER A 168 23.99 -0.26 12.29
CA SER A 168 24.32 -1.51 11.61
C SER A 168 24.21 -2.68 12.57
N ILE A 169 23.57 -3.78 12.15
CA ILE A 169 23.45 -5.01 12.92
C ILE A 169 24.30 -6.11 12.30
N PRO A 170 25.29 -6.68 13.02
CA PRO A 170 26.19 -7.68 12.47
C PRO A 170 25.46 -8.85 11.81
N GLY A 171 25.77 -9.08 10.53
CA GLY A 171 25.18 -10.15 9.73
C GLY A 171 23.76 -9.87 9.23
N ASP A 172 23.30 -8.61 9.31
CA ASP A 172 22.10 -8.13 8.64
C ASP A 172 22.47 -7.11 7.57
N TYR A 173 22.66 -7.59 6.35
CA TYR A 173 23.13 -6.79 5.22
C TYR A 173 22.22 -5.61 4.90
N ALA A 174 20.93 -5.72 5.16
CA ALA A 174 19.98 -4.62 4.92
C ALA A 174 20.24 -3.42 5.82
N SER A 175 20.67 -3.66 7.08
CA SER A 175 21.01 -2.57 8.00
C SER A 175 22.33 -1.87 7.66
N ASP A 176 23.17 -2.51 6.83
CA ASP A 176 24.53 -2.07 6.48
C ASP A 176 24.65 -1.61 5.02
N ASP A 177 23.55 -1.59 4.27
CA ASP A 177 23.54 -1.16 2.87
C ASP A 177 23.90 0.34 2.77
N PRO A 178 24.99 0.68 2.05
CA PRO A 178 25.41 2.10 1.90
C PRO A 178 24.42 2.97 1.13
N ASN A 179 23.42 2.35 0.48
CA ASN A 179 22.35 3.06 -0.23
C ASN A 179 21.12 3.31 0.63
N ASN A 180 21.13 2.91 1.91
CA ASN A 180 20.03 3.19 2.82
C ASN A 180 19.76 4.70 2.93
N LEU A 181 18.48 5.07 2.87
CA LEU A 181 18.08 6.46 3.06
C LEU A 181 18.25 6.87 4.54
N PRO A 182 18.69 8.11 4.83
CA PRO A 182 18.66 8.67 6.17
C PRO A 182 17.20 8.83 6.65
N ALA A 183 17.03 9.47 7.80
CA ALA A 183 15.69 9.91 8.26
C ALA A 183 15.06 10.79 7.17
N PHE A 184 13.89 10.36 6.63
CA PHE A 184 13.32 10.97 5.45
C PHE A 184 11.79 10.85 5.42
N HIS A 185 11.14 11.94 5.03
CA HIS A 185 9.73 11.94 4.63
C HIS A 185 9.60 12.35 3.16
N SER A 186 9.00 11.50 2.34
CA SER A 186 8.68 11.91 0.97
C SER A 186 7.64 13.03 0.97
N HIS A 187 7.74 13.92 -0.01
CA HIS A 187 6.91 15.12 -0.16
C HIS A 187 6.96 16.11 1.01
N SER A 188 7.93 15.98 1.90
CA SER A 188 8.20 17.01 2.92
C SER A 188 8.79 18.25 2.29
N ALA A 189 8.34 19.43 2.69
CA ALA A 189 8.86 20.69 2.17
C ALA A 189 10.35 20.84 2.47
N HIS A 190 11.09 21.41 1.50
CA HIS A 190 12.45 21.90 1.76
C HIS A 190 12.40 23.05 2.77
N GLY A 191 13.28 23.05 3.75
CA GLY A 191 13.32 24.12 4.74
C GLY A 191 14.36 23.94 5.83
N ASN A 192 14.76 25.09 6.39
CA ASN A 192 15.60 25.18 7.58
C ASN A 192 14.91 26.10 8.57
N VAL A 193 14.34 25.53 9.63
CA VAL A 193 13.48 26.22 10.58
C VAL A 193 13.96 26.01 12.00
N THR A 194 13.74 27.01 12.85
CA THR A 194 14.09 26.96 14.26
C THR A 194 12.90 27.39 15.10
N GLY A 195 12.68 26.72 16.24
CA GLY A 195 11.60 27.04 17.15
C GLY A 195 11.69 26.25 18.45
N GLN A 196 10.99 26.73 19.46
CA GLN A 196 10.80 25.95 20.70
C GLN A 196 10.00 24.68 20.40
N LEU A 197 10.28 23.61 21.16
CA LEU A 197 9.63 22.33 21.01
C LEU A 197 8.30 22.27 21.76
N VAL A 198 7.29 21.66 21.15
CA VAL A 198 6.00 21.29 21.78
C VAL A 198 5.70 19.83 21.44
N TYR A 199 5.32 19.06 22.47
CA TYR A 199 4.86 17.68 22.30
C TYR A 199 3.34 17.65 22.13
N ALA A 200 2.87 16.96 21.08
CA ALA A 200 1.46 16.90 20.70
C ALA A 200 0.92 15.48 20.54
N ASN A 201 1.30 14.56 21.41
CA ASN A 201 0.82 13.16 21.41
C ASN A 201 0.99 12.50 20.04
N TYR A 202 -0.10 12.03 19.40
CA TYR A 202 -0.08 11.50 18.02
C TYR A 202 -0.25 12.59 16.93
N GLY A 203 -0.43 13.85 17.32
CA GLY A 203 -0.63 14.95 16.38
C GLY A 203 -1.94 14.87 15.59
N THR A 204 -2.94 14.18 16.12
CA THR A 204 -4.29 14.20 15.54
C THR A 204 -4.94 15.56 15.72
N ALA A 205 -5.99 15.86 14.99
CA ALA A 205 -6.73 17.11 15.17
C ALA A 205 -7.28 17.25 16.59
N GLU A 206 -7.74 16.14 17.17
CA GLU A 206 -8.22 16.08 18.55
C GLU A 206 -7.10 16.40 19.55
N ASP A 207 -5.89 15.93 19.30
CA ASP A 207 -4.71 16.24 20.14
C ASP A 207 -4.39 17.75 20.06
N ILE A 208 -4.40 18.34 18.87
CA ILE A 208 -4.15 19.77 18.66
C ILE A 208 -5.27 20.62 19.26
N ASP A 209 -6.52 20.21 19.12
CA ASP A 209 -7.67 20.85 19.78
C ASP A 209 -7.54 20.79 21.32
N ALA A 210 -7.07 19.67 21.87
CA ALA A 210 -6.85 19.52 23.31
C ALA A 210 -5.75 20.47 23.82
N LEU A 211 -4.62 20.58 23.10
CA LEU A 211 -3.56 21.56 23.42
C LEU A 211 -4.07 22.99 23.36
N THR A 212 -4.82 23.34 22.32
CA THR A 212 -5.41 24.68 22.14
C THR A 212 -6.34 25.03 23.31
N LYS A 213 -7.20 24.09 23.73
CA LYS A 213 -8.10 24.24 24.88
C LYS A 213 -7.34 24.38 26.21
N ALA A 214 -6.19 23.71 26.28
CA ALA A 214 -5.30 23.81 27.44
C ALA A 214 -4.41 25.08 27.41
N GLY A 215 -4.55 25.95 26.42
CA GLY A 215 -3.78 27.18 26.29
C GLY A 215 -2.37 27.01 25.70
N VAL A 216 -2.04 25.85 25.16
CA VAL A 216 -0.74 25.57 24.54
C VAL A 216 -0.80 25.91 23.04
N SER A 217 -0.02 26.91 22.62
CA SER A 217 0.05 27.36 21.22
C SER A 217 1.14 26.63 20.43
N LEU A 218 0.81 26.17 19.22
CA LEU A 218 1.78 25.60 18.28
C LEU A 218 2.38 26.65 17.32
N ARG A 219 1.88 27.90 17.36
CA ARG A 219 2.34 28.94 16.47
C ARG A 219 3.85 29.20 16.67
N ASP A 220 4.58 29.18 15.55
CA ASP A 220 6.03 29.37 15.49
C ASP A 220 6.86 28.30 16.25
N LYS A 221 6.29 27.12 16.50
CA LYS A 221 6.95 26.02 17.22
C LYS A 221 7.35 24.89 16.28
N ILE A 222 8.27 24.03 16.75
CA ILE A 222 8.51 22.70 16.19
C ILE A 222 7.67 21.73 17.00
N VAL A 223 6.88 20.88 16.32
CA VAL A 223 5.96 19.95 16.96
C VAL A 223 6.54 18.55 16.93
N LEU A 224 6.65 17.90 18.09
CA LEU A 224 7.06 16.50 18.22
C LEU A 224 5.81 15.62 18.43
N VAL A 225 5.63 14.61 17.57
CA VAL A 225 4.49 13.69 17.61
C VAL A 225 4.91 12.24 17.50
N ARG A 226 4.05 11.31 17.96
CA ARG A 226 4.23 9.88 17.78
C ARG A 226 3.71 9.39 16.43
N HIS A 227 4.32 8.36 15.87
CA HIS A 227 3.72 7.58 14.77
C HIS A 227 2.40 6.92 15.20
N GLY A 228 1.57 6.56 14.23
CA GLY A 228 0.30 5.87 14.49
C GLY A 228 -0.92 6.79 14.59
N LYS A 229 -2.08 6.22 14.77
CA LYS A 229 -3.42 6.83 14.80
C LYS A 229 -3.87 7.46 13.49
N THR A 230 -3.07 8.29 12.83
CA THR A 230 -3.37 8.88 11.53
C THR A 230 -2.11 8.94 10.66
N HIS A 231 -2.29 9.17 9.38
CA HIS A 231 -1.20 9.30 8.40
C HIS A 231 -0.36 10.55 8.66
N SER A 232 0.96 10.46 8.43
CA SER A 232 1.93 11.54 8.72
C SER A 232 1.60 12.84 7.98
N GLY A 233 1.09 12.78 6.75
CA GLY A 233 0.66 13.96 6.00
C GLY A 233 -0.52 14.70 6.64
N SER A 234 -1.45 14.00 7.29
CA SER A 234 -2.57 14.62 8.02
C SER A 234 -2.11 15.27 9.31
N LYS A 235 -1.13 14.67 10.03
CA LYS A 235 -0.50 15.27 11.23
C LYS A 235 0.22 16.56 10.87
N LEU A 236 1.02 16.50 9.79
CA LEU A 236 1.78 17.65 9.30
C LEU A 236 0.83 18.80 8.92
N PHE A 237 -0.25 18.49 8.21
CA PHE A 237 -1.25 19.49 7.86
C PHE A 237 -1.95 20.10 9.09
N ALA A 238 -2.30 19.29 10.08
CA ALA A 238 -2.92 19.79 11.32
C ALA A 238 -1.95 20.73 12.09
N ALA A 239 -0.67 20.39 12.16
CA ALA A 239 0.37 21.24 12.74
C ALA A 239 0.56 22.54 11.93
N GLU A 240 0.59 22.46 10.60
CA GLU A 240 0.69 23.61 9.71
C GLU A 240 -0.48 24.59 9.90
N VAL A 241 -1.72 24.08 9.92
CA VAL A 241 -2.92 24.90 10.17
C VAL A 241 -2.89 25.57 11.56
N ALA A 242 -2.30 24.89 12.55
CA ALA A 242 -2.09 25.46 13.89
C ALA A 242 -0.92 26.47 13.97
N GLY A 243 -0.22 26.72 12.85
CA GLY A 243 0.85 27.69 12.71
C GLY A 243 2.23 27.19 13.10
N ALA A 244 2.45 25.88 13.18
CA ALA A 244 3.78 25.30 13.42
C ALA A 244 4.75 25.63 12.26
N ARG A 245 6.05 25.67 12.57
CA ARG A 245 7.11 25.88 11.58
C ARG A 245 7.65 24.57 11.01
N GLY A 246 7.51 23.46 11.75
CA GLY A 246 7.95 22.13 11.34
C GLY A 246 7.46 21.05 12.29
N MET A 247 7.62 19.78 11.88
CA MET A 247 7.17 18.64 12.65
C MET A 247 8.23 17.54 12.67
N LEU A 248 8.37 16.91 13.83
CA LEU A 248 9.17 15.71 14.05
C LEU A 248 8.24 14.56 14.44
N VAL A 249 8.44 13.39 13.83
CA VAL A 249 7.59 12.22 14.09
C VAL A 249 8.46 11.07 14.59
N TYR A 250 8.18 10.50 15.75
CA TYR A 250 8.97 9.39 16.28
C TYR A 250 8.13 8.16 16.55
N SER A 251 8.74 6.98 16.46
CA SER A 251 8.14 5.70 16.83
C SER A 251 8.25 5.52 18.34
N ASP A 252 7.12 5.56 19.05
CA ASP A 252 7.11 5.40 20.51
C ASP A 252 7.28 3.92 20.90
N PRO A 253 8.18 3.55 21.83
CA PRO A 253 8.40 2.16 22.20
C PRO A 253 7.20 1.48 22.90
N ALA A 254 6.17 2.22 23.32
CA ALA A 254 4.91 1.63 23.76
C ALA A 254 4.04 1.09 22.61
N ASP A 255 4.27 1.56 21.39
CA ASP A 255 3.48 1.15 20.23
C ASP A 255 4.12 -0.04 19.50
N ASP A 256 5.47 -0.06 19.34
CA ASP A 256 6.16 -1.10 18.58
C ASP A 256 7.62 -1.38 19.01
N GLY A 257 8.05 -0.89 20.18
CA GLY A 257 9.40 -1.04 20.70
C GLY A 257 9.52 -1.98 21.91
N TYR A 258 10.51 -1.71 22.77
CA TYR A 258 10.88 -2.57 23.91
C TYR A 258 9.76 -2.79 24.95
N VAL A 259 8.78 -1.93 25.02
CA VAL A 259 7.61 -2.10 25.90
C VAL A 259 6.76 -3.30 25.46
N MET A 260 6.77 -3.59 24.17
CA MET A 260 6.04 -4.71 23.57
C MET A 260 6.81 -6.05 23.67
N GLY A 261 8.13 -6.01 23.88
CA GLY A 261 8.98 -7.19 23.98
C GLY A 261 10.43 -6.95 23.60
N ARG A 262 11.17 -8.03 23.39
CA ARG A 262 12.57 -7.95 22.98
C ARG A 262 12.69 -7.27 21.60
N VAL A 263 13.61 -6.33 21.50
CA VAL A 263 13.89 -5.62 20.25
C VAL A 263 14.86 -6.39 19.36
N TYR A 264 14.85 -6.11 18.09
CA TYR A 264 15.80 -6.67 17.12
C TYR A 264 17.24 -6.21 17.46
N PRO A 265 18.28 -7.10 17.41
CA PRO A 265 18.25 -8.45 16.85
C PRO A 265 17.80 -9.58 17.80
N ASP A 266 17.54 -9.33 19.08
CA ASP A 266 17.17 -10.34 20.07
C ASP A 266 15.67 -10.70 20.09
N GLY A 267 14.88 -10.02 19.29
CA GLY A 267 13.44 -10.22 19.13
C GLY A 267 12.86 -9.44 17.95
N PRO A 268 11.54 -9.46 17.74
CA PRO A 268 10.94 -8.89 16.54
C PRO A 268 10.70 -7.39 16.59
N TRP A 269 10.78 -6.74 17.78
CA TRP A 269 10.34 -5.37 17.99
C TRP A 269 11.38 -4.33 17.58
N ARG A 270 10.94 -3.09 17.39
CA ARG A 270 11.73 -1.96 16.92
C ARG A 270 12.88 -1.62 17.86
N PRO A 271 14.16 -1.63 17.39
CA PRO A 271 15.30 -1.16 18.16
C PRO A 271 15.33 0.36 18.28
N GLU A 272 16.20 0.87 19.17
CA GLU A 272 16.17 2.27 19.56
C GLU A 272 16.58 3.26 18.47
N SER A 273 17.51 2.89 17.62
CA SER A 273 17.97 3.72 16.50
C SER A 273 17.02 3.68 15.28
N SER A 274 16.00 2.82 15.29
CA SER A 274 15.12 2.61 14.15
C SER A 274 14.31 3.85 13.77
N VAL A 275 14.37 4.24 12.52
CA VAL A 275 13.63 5.35 11.93
C VAL A 275 12.52 4.82 11.03
N GLN A 276 11.29 5.23 11.25
CA GLN A 276 10.16 4.91 10.37
C GLN A 276 9.99 6.03 9.34
N ARG A 277 10.39 5.76 8.10
CA ARG A 277 10.16 6.64 6.95
C ARG A 277 8.69 6.63 6.55
N ASP A 278 8.22 7.66 5.88
CA ASP A 278 6.81 7.76 5.47
C ASP A 278 6.64 8.82 4.38
N SER A 279 5.49 8.83 3.71
CA SER A 279 5.04 9.94 2.90
C SER A 279 4.27 10.95 3.74
N VAL A 280 4.48 12.24 3.51
CA VAL A 280 3.66 13.30 4.11
C VAL A 280 2.69 13.93 3.10
N LEU A 281 2.41 13.23 2.02
CA LEU A 281 1.38 13.63 1.07
C LEU A 281 0.00 13.63 1.75
N ARG A 282 -0.86 14.58 1.39
CA ARG A 282 -2.22 14.65 1.92
C ARG A 282 -3.15 13.78 1.10
N PHE A 283 -3.14 12.47 1.37
CA PHE A 283 -4.00 11.49 0.69
C PHE A 283 -5.49 11.83 0.74
N SER A 284 -5.93 12.56 1.76
CA SER A 284 -7.31 13.00 1.85
C SER A 284 -7.74 13.96 0.74
N ILE A 285 -6.81 14.52 -0.02
CA ILE A 285 -7.09 15.40 -1.17
C ILE A 285 -7.04 14.61 -2.47
N TYR A 286 -5.93 13.94 -2.75
CA TYR A 286 -5.73 12.94 -3.81
C TYR A 286 -4.39 12.21 -3.61
N PRO A 287 -4.28 10.92 -4.00
CA PRO A 287 -3.03 10.18 -4.13
C PRO A 287 -2.38 10.45 -5.51
N GLY A 288 -1.30 9.76 -5.83
CA GLY A 288 -0.61 9.87 -7.13
C GLY A 288 0.32 11.06 -7.22
N ASP A 289 0.71 11.42 -8.44
CA ASP A 289 1.60 12.57 -8.69
C ASP A 289 0.95 13.88 -8.25
N PRO A 290 1.58 14.65 -7.35
CA PRO A 290 1.01 15.93 -6.91
C PRO A 290 0.72 16.92 -8.01
N LEU A 291 1.39 16.83 -9.16
CA LEU A 291 1.30 17.80 -10.24
C LEU A 291 0.33 17.42 -11.36
N THR A 292 -0.25 16.19 -11.33
CA THR A 292 -1.19 15.71 -12.35
C THR A 292 -2.47 15.12 -11.75
N PRO A 293 -3.21 15.82 -10.88
CA PRO A 293 -4.38 15.26 -10.19
C PRO A 293 -5.50 14.88 -11.14
N GLY A 294 -5.81 13.58 -11.22
CA GLY A 294 -6.93 13.04 -12.01
C GLY A 294 -6.62 12.71 -13.47
N TYR A 295 -5.35 12.74 -13.85
CA TYR A 295 -4.86 12.30 -15.17
C TYR A 295 -3.40 11.87 -15.08
N ALA A 296 -3.03 10.89 -15.93
CA ALA A 296 -1.74 10.23 -15.84
C ALA A 296 -0.54 11.18 -16.11
N SER A 297 0.50 11.04 -15.30
CA SER A 297 1.77 11.77 -15.39
C SER A 297 2.67 11.23 -16.52
N THR A 298 2.14 11.19 -17.74
CA THR A 298 2.92 10.80 -18.93
C THR A 298 4.06 11.79 -19.21
N ARG A 299 5.00 11.41 -20.08
CA ARG A 299 6.18 12.25 -20.43
C ARG A 299 5.81 13.70 -20.79
N HIS A 300 4.69 13.90 -21.47
CA HIS A 300 4.24 15.19 -21.99
C HIS A 300 3.00 15.75 -21.29
N ALA A 301 2.62 15.18 -20.15
CA ALA A 301 1.48 15.66 -19.37
C ALA A 301 1.70 17.14 -18.95
N GLN A 302 0.63 17.92 -19.03
CA GLN A 302 0.62 19.25 -18.41
C GLN A 302 0.67 19.08 -16.91
N ARG A 303 1.50 19.87 -16.21
CA ARG A 303 1.66 19.79 -14.77
C ARG A 303 1.27 21.07 -14.09
N LEU A 304 0.64 20.95 -12.93
CA LEU A 304 0.48 22.07 -12.02
C LEU A 304 1.84 22.61 -11.57
N SER A 305 1.89 23.87 -11.16
CA SER A 305 3.04 24.31 -10.37
C SER A 305 2.99 23.65 -8.98
N PRO A 306 4.15 23.42 -8.32
CA PRO A 306 4.14 22.85 -6.97
C PRO A 306 3.34 23.70 -5.95
N GLU A 307 3.26 25.02 -6.18
CA GLU A 307 2.49 25.96 -5.36
C GLU A 307 0.98 25.72 -5.50
N ASP A 308 0.51 25.27 -6.65
CA ASP A 308 -0.91 24.99 -6.94
C ASP A 308 -1.33 23.57 -6.50
N ALA A 309 -0.36 22.68 -6.23
CA ALA A 309 -0.64 21.33 -5.75
C ALA A 309 -1.21 21.36 -4.33
N THR A 310 -2.49 21.01 -4.22
CA THR A 310 -3.24 21.15 -2.97
C THR A 310 -3.05 20.01 -1.98
N ASN A 311 -2.43 18.90 -2.40
CA ASN A 311 -2.12 17.75 -1.55
C ASN A 311 -0.73 17.82 -0.90
N LEU A 312 0.05 18.88 -1.14
CA LEU A 312 1.36 19.12 -0.51
C LEU A 312 1.21 19.94 0.77
N ASN A 313 1.99 19.57 1.79
CA ASN A 313 2.21 20.39 2.98
C ASN A 313 3.36 21.38 2.77
N ARG A 314 3.35 22.52 3.46
CA ARG A 314 4.26 23.64 3.21
C ARG A 314 5.36 23.80 4.26
N ILE A 315 5.31 23.05 5.35
CA ILE A 315 6.32 23.08 6.41
C ILE A 315 7.17 21.80 6.37
N PRO A 316 8.48 21.86 6.74
CA PRO A 316 9.34 20.69 6.76
C PRO A 316 9.00 19.71 7.88
N SER A 317 9.26 18.43 7.63
CA SER A 317 9.15 17.36 8.62
C SER A 317 10.21 16.29 8.44
N LEU A 318 10.63 15.66 9.55
CA LEU A 318 11.51 14.49 9.55
C LEU A 318 11.00 13.44 10.53
N PRO A 319 11.20 12.14 10.24
CA PRO A 319 11.02 11.07 11.21
C PRO A 319 12.24 10.98 12.13
N LEU A 320 12.03 10.49 13.35
CA LEU A 320 13.08 10.25 14.35
C LEU A 320 12.98 8.84 14.92
N SER A 321 14.12 8.31 15.34
CA SER A 321 14.19 7.20 16.27
C SER A 321 13.69 7.61 17.67
N TYR A 322 13.30 6.63 18.51
CA TYR A 322 13.00 6.98 19.89
C TYR A 322 14.27 7.27 20.72
N GLN A 323 15.43 6.85 20.25
CA GLN A 323 16.73 7.24 20.77
C GLN A 323 16.94 8.76 20.61
N ASP A 324 16.69 9.30 19.41
CA ASP A 324 16.82 10.73 19.12
C ASP A 324 15.69 11.57 19.73
N ALA A 325 14.49 11.00 19.87
CA ALA A 325 13.36 11.67 20.50
C ALA A 325 13.53 11.83 22.03
N GLN A 326 14.26 10.93 22.69
CA GLN A 326 14.44 10.94 24.15
C GLN A 326 15.08 12.24 24.67
N PRO A 327 16.20 12.77 24.14
CA PRO A 327 16.78 14.07 24.54
C PRO A 327 15.83 15.26 24.32
N LEU A 328 15.05 15.22 23.24
CA LEU A 328 14.04 16.23 22.93
C LEU A 328 12.91 16.24 23.97
N LEU A 329 12.38 15.06 24.31
CA LEU A 329 11.36 14.92 25.36
C LEU A 329 11.92 15.29 26.74
N ASN A 330 13.19 15.01 27.02
CA ASN A 330 13.85 15.42 28.24
C ASN A 330 13.93 16.95 28.37
N ALA A 331 14.14 17.67 27.27
CA ALA A 331 14.14 19.13 27.25
C ALA A 331 12.77 19.77 27.52
N LEU A 332 11.70 18.98 27.49
CA LEU A 332 10.34 19.41 27.83
C LEU A 332 10.00 19.22 29.31
N GLN A 333 10.78 18.45 30.07
CA GLN A 333 10.45 18.13 31.47
C GLN A 333 10.29 19.38 32.33
N GLY A 334 9.15 19.50 33.03
CA GLY A 334 8.81 20.65 33.87
C GLY A 334 8.30 21.87 33.09
N HIS A 335 8.14 21.80 31.77
CA HIS A 335 7.70 22.91 30.93
C HIS A 335 6.28 22.68 30.39
N GLY A 336 5.40 23.67 30.64
CA GLY A 336 4.00 23.59 30.22
C GLY A 336 3.15 22.72 31.13
N ILE A 337 2.34 21.83 30.58
CA ILE A 337 1.38 20.97 31.29
C ILE A 337 1.90 19.54 31.28
N ASN A 338 1.82 18.84 32.44
CA ASN A 338 2.04 17.39 32.44
C ASN A 338 0.95 16.72 31.58
N VAL A 339 1.34 15.94 30.60
CA VAL A 339 0.36 15.39 29.65
C VAL A 339 -0.64 14.43 30.28
N ALA A 340 -0.32 13.84 31.44
CA ALA A 340 -1.25 12.99 32.18
C ALA A 340 -2.45 13.80 32.71
N ASP A 341 -2.31 15.11 32.93
CA ASP A 341 -3.39 16.01 33.35
C ASP A 341 -4.34 16.34 32.17
N ILE A 342 -3.88 16.18 30.92
CA ILE A 342 -4.73 16.29 29.74
C ILE A 342 -5.46 14.95 29.51
N HIS A 343 -4.70 13.87 29.38
CA HIS A 343 -5.23 12.50 29.25
C HIS A 343 -4.11 11.47 29.44
N SER A 344 -4.38 10.39 30.20
CA SER A 344 -3.40 9.34 30.48
C SER A 344 -2.81 8.65 29.25
N SER A 345 -3.55 8.59 28.13
CA SER A 345 -3.07 7.99 26.87
C SER A 345 -2.00 8.82 26.16
N TRP A 346 -1.69 10.01 26.62
CA TRP A 346 -0.62 10.85 26.08
C TRP A 346 0.77 10.45 26.59
N VAL A 347 0.80 9.69 27.67
CA VAL A 347 2.05 9.15 28.22
C VAL A 347 2.58 8.07 27.31
N GLY A 348 3.83 8.18 26.88
CA GLY A 348 4.50 7.20 26.00
C GLY A 348 5.40 6.22 26.74
N GLY A 349 6.06 5.34 25.98
CA GLY A 349 6.86 4.23 26.49
C GLY A 349 8.21 4.62 27.11
N LEU A 350 8.73 5.83 26.83
CA LEU A 350 10.00 6.30 27.40
C LEU A 350 9.94 6.63 28.88
N THR A 351 8.77 6.53 29.52
CA THR A 351 8.62 6.66 30.98
C THR A 351 9.53 5.69 31.74
N SER A 352 9.73 4.47 31.25
CA SER A 352 10.64 3.50 31.87
C SER A 352 12.12 3.91 31.79
N ARG A 353 12.44 4.89 30.95
CA ARG A 353 13.78 5.52 30.85
C ARG A 353 13.84 6.87 31.56
N GLY A 354 12.91 7.17 32.49
CA GLY A 354 12.89 8.36 33.32
C GLY A 354 12.29 9.61 32.65
N ILE A 355 11.65 9.47 31.47
CA ILE A 355 10.97 10.59 30.83
C ILE A 355 9.59 10.81 31.44
N THR A 356 9.36 12.00 31.95
CA THR A 356 8.03 12.51 32.23
C THR A 356 7.58 13.39 31.10
N TYR A 357 6.42 13.07 30.52
CA TYR A 357 5.92 13.76 29.32
C TYR A 357 5.26 15.10 29.70
N TRP A 358 5.71 16.17 29.06
CA TRP A 358 5.21 17.53 29.20
C TRP A 358 4.91 18.14 27.83
N THR A 359 3.96 19.05 27.80
CA THR A 359 3.57 19.68 26.53
C THR A 359 4.63 20.65 25.97
N GLY A 360 5.44 21.29 26.82
CA GLY A 360 6.25 22.44 26.43
C GLY A 360 5.44 23.77 26.47
N PRO A 361 5.95 24.86 25.87
CA PRO A 361 7.13 24.88 25.05
C PRO A 361 8.45 24.75 25.84
N SER A 362 9.48 24.19 25.21
CA SER A 362 10.82 24.06 25.79
C SER A 362 11.51 25.41 25.98
N THR A 363 12.50 25.47 26.89
CA THR A 363 13.40 26.64 26.99
C THR A 363 14.52 26.60 25.94
N LEU A 364 14.92 25.41 25.53
CA LEU A 364 15.84 25.18 24.41
C LEU A 364 15.08 25.26 23.10
N VAL A 365 15.78 25.57 22.01
CA VAL A 365 15.21 25.60 20.67
C VAL A 365 15.70 24.42 19.84
N VAL A 366 14.85 23.94 18.94
CA VAL A 366 15.19 22.90 17.95
C VAL A 366 15.41 23.56 16.60
N ASN A 367 16.52 23.23 15.94
CA ASN A 367 16.72 23.48 14.52
C ASN A 367 16.34 22.21 13.74
N LEU A 368 15.49 22.36 12.75
CA LEU A 368 15.08 21.33 11.81
C LEU A 368 15.48 21.76 10.40
N LEU A 369 16.48 21.08 9.82
CA LEU A 369 16.84 21.18 8.42
C LEU A 369 16.34 19.96 7.66
N ASN A 370 15.56 20.18 6.64
CA ASN A 370 15.19 19.17 5.65
C ASN A 370 15.56 19.71 4.27
N SER A 371 16.75 19.37 3.79
CA SER A 371 17.21 19.71 2.44
C SER A 371 16.89 18.56 1.50
N VAL A 372 16.06 18.82 0.51
CA VAL A 372 15.61 17.83 -0.47
C VAL A 372 15.69 18.39 -1.87
N GLU A 373 15.94 17.51 -2.83
CA GLU A 373 15.86 17.81 -4.25
C GLU A 373 14.61 17.19 -4.84
N TYR A 374 13.80 17.98 -5.52
CA TYR A 374 12.63 17.53 -6.27
C TYR A 374 12.95 17.44 -7.76
N LYS A 375 12.58 16.32 -8.36
CA LYS A 375 12.77 16.06 -9.80
C LYS A 375 11.59 15.32 -10.38
N ILE A 376 11.30 15.56 -11.66
CA ILE A 376 10.48 14.66 -12.47
C ILE A 376 11.31 13.40 -12.73
N THR A 377 10.88 12.31 -12.16
CA THR A 377 11.58 11.01 -12.19
C THR A 377 10.71 9.97 -12.88
N PRO A 378 11.27 9.19 -13.81
CA PRO A 378 10.53 8.05 -14.37
C PRO A 378 10.32 6.96 -13.31
N ILE A 379 9.11 6.46 -13.22
CA ILE A 379 8.74 5.26 -12.46
C ILE A 379 8.18 4.22 -13.43
N GLN A 380 8.30 2.94 -13.09
CA GLN A 380 8.01 1.85 -14.01
C GLN A 380 7.15 0.76 -13.37
N ASN A 381 5.90 0.66 -13.81
CA ASN A 381 5.04 -0.46 -13.48
C ASN A 381 5.29 -1.63 -14.44
N VAL A 382 5.20 -2.87 -13.93
CA VAL A 382 5.22 -4.07 -14.76
C VAL A 382 3.83 -4.65 -14.81
N ILE A 383 3.28 -4.80 -16.01
CA ILE A 383 1.93 -5.30 -16.27
C ILE A 383 2.01 -6.59 -17.05
N GLY A 384 1.56 -7.69 -16.44
CA GLY A 384 1.43 -9.00 -17.08
C GLY A 384 -0.04 -9.30 -17.40
N ARG A 385 -0.32 -9.95 -18.54
CA ARG A 385 -1.67 -10.27 -19.00
C ARG A 385 -1.80 -11.73 -19.37
N ILE A 386 -2.77 -12.44 -18.77
CA ILE A 386 -3.21 -13.77 -19.14
C ILE A 386 -4.59 -13.65 -19.77
N GLN A 387 -4.66 -13.86 -21.07
CA GLN A 387 -5.87 -13.65 -21.85
C GLN A 387 -6.96 -14.66 -21.51
N GLY A 388 -8.17 -14.17 -21.22
CA GLY A 388 -9.35 -15.00 -21.00
C GLY A 388 -9.87 -15.64 -22.30
N GLN A 389 -10.47 -16.82 -22.18
CA GLN A 389 -10.97 -17.55 -23.37
C GLN A 389 -12.46 -17.35 -23.65
N GLU A 390 -13.28 -17.09 -22.62
CA GLU A 390 -14.74 -17.00 -22.78
C GLU A 390 -15.25 -15.54 -22.73
N SER A 391 -14.69 -14.73 -21.85
CA SER A 391 -15.01 -13.32 -21.69
C SER A 391 -13.71 -12.51 -21.56
N PRO A 392 -12.91 -12.44 -22.64
CA PRO A 392 -11.59 -11.83 -22.62
C PRO A 392 -11.61 -10.33 -22.35
N GLU A 393 -12.74 -9.67 -22.56
CA GLU A 393 -12.99 -8.26 -22.23
C GLU A 393 -13.10 -8.05 -20.72
N GLN A 394 -13.65 -9.00 -19.95
CA GLN A 394 -13.76 -8.90 -18.51
C GLN A 394 -12.40 -9.15 -17.84
N VAL A 395 -12.03 -8.27 -16.92
CA VAL A 395 -10.67 -8.25 -16.35
C VAL A 395 -10.70 -8.34 -14.82
N VAL A 396 -9.86 -9.23 -14.30
CA VAL A 396 -9.49 -9.29 -12.87
C VAL A 396 -8.08 -8.74 -12.73
N VAL A 397 -7.91 -7.65 -11.99
CA VAL A 397 -6.59 -7.10 -11.71
C VAL A 397 -6.10 -7.57 -10.34
N ILE A 398 -4.88 -8.08 -10.27
CA ILE A 398 -4.19 -8.42 -9.03
C ILE A 398 -2.89 -7.62 -8.96
N GLY A 399 -2.57 -7.02 -7.82
CA GLY A 399 -1.41 -6.13 -7.78
C GLY A 399 -0.75 -5.99 -6.41
N ASN A 400 0.49 -5.52 -6.48
CA ASN A 400 1.37 -5.25 -5.35
C ASN A 400 2.32 -4.11 -5.73
N HIS A 401 2.65 -3.20 -4.79
CA HIS A 401 3.76 -2.28 -5.03
C HIS A 401 5.10 -2.99 -4.81
N ARG A 402 6.10 -2.60 -5.59
CA ARG A 402 7.43 -3.21 -5.59
C ARG A 402 8.44 -2.40 -4.82
N ASP A 403 8.29 -1.07 -4.84
CA ASP A 403 9.20 -0.17 -4.13
C ASP A 403 9.06 -0.28 -2.61
N ALA A 404 10.15 0.03 -1.90
CA ALA A 404 10.22 0.07 -0.44
C ALA A 404 11.22 1.13 0.03
N TRP A 405 11.11 1.55 1.29
CA TRP A 405 12.05 2.53 1.90
C TRP A 405 13.46 1.98 2.15
N SER A 406 13.62 0.67 2.11
CA SER A 406 14.86 -0.08 2.36
C SER A 406 14.75 -1.44 1.66
N ALA A 407 15.26 -2.53 2.24
CA ALA A 407 15.06 -3.89 1.74
C ALA A 407 13.60 -4.36 1.80
N GLY A 408 12.79 -3.81 2.70
CA GLY A 408 11.35 -3.98 2.76
C GLY A 408 10.85 -5.42 2.77
N ALA A 409 11.47 -6.28 3.60
CA ALA A 409 11.15 -7.71 3.59
C ALA A 409 9.68 -8.01 3.88
N SER A 410 9.05 -7.21 4.76
CA SER A 410 7.61 -7.26 4.99
C SER A 410 6.84 -6.42 3.99
N ASP A 411 7.27 -5.17 3.79
CA ASP A 411 6.62 -4.13 2.99
C ASP A 411 7.63 -3.51 2.02
N SER A 412 7.60 -3.87 0.77
CA SER A 412 6.63 -4.57 -0.08
C SER A 412 7.09 -5.95 -0.58
N SER A 413 8.35 -6.36 -0.30
CA SER A 413 8.99 -7.53 -0.93
C SER A 413 8.24 -8.83 -0.67
N SER A 414 7.55 -8.97 0.50
CA SER A 414 6.71 -10.15 0.77
C SER A 414 5.57 -10.30 -0.24
N GLY A 415 4.90 -9.20 -0.60
CA GLY A 415 3.85 -9.17 -1.63
C GLY A 415 4.40 -9.43 -3.03
N SER A 416 5.56 -8.83 -3.35
CA SER A 416 6.25 -9.05 -4.62
C SER A 416 6.67 -10.51 -4.81
N ALA A 417 7.20 -11.14 -3.76
CA ALA A 417 7.57 -12.56 -3.79
C ALA A 417 6.36 -13.48 -4.03
N VAL A 418 5.22 -13.15 -3.42
CA VAL A 418 3.95 -13.88 -3.61
C VAL A 418 3.41 -13.68 -5.02
N LEU A 419 3.46 -12.44 -5.56
CA LEU A 419 2.98 -12.16 -6.92
C LEU A 419 3.79 -12.93 -7.98
N LEU A 420 5.12 -13.03 -7.84
CA LEU A 420 5.95 -13.83 -8.72
C LEU A 420 5.61 -15.34 -8.63
N GLU A 421 5.39 -15.86 -7.44
CA GLU A 421 5.00 -17.26 -7.27
C GLU A 421 3.63 -17.54 -7.89
N LEU A 422 2.69 -16.60 -7.82
CA LEU A 422 1.41 -16.70 -8.50
C LEU A 422 1.57 -16.65 -10.02
N ALA A 423 2.44 -15.78 -10.55
CA ALA A 423 2.75 -15.75 -11.98
C ALA A 423 3.25 -17.11 -12.46
N ARG A 424 4.20 -17.73 -11.71
CA ARG A 424 4.70 -19.08 -12.01
C ARG A 424 3.58 -20.12 -11.94
N ALA A 425 2.77 -20.08 -10.91
CA ALA A 425 1.68 -21.04 -10.72
C ALA A 425 0.62 -20.95 -11.83
N PHE A 426 0.26 -19.75 -12.27
CA PHE A 426 -0.65 -19.57 -13.42
C PHE A 426 -0.02 -20.02 -14.74
N GLY A 427 1.28 -19.76 -14.97
CA GLY A 427 1.99 -20.28 -16.14
C GLY A 427 2.03 -21.81 -16.16
N GLU A 428 2.24 -22.46 -15.02
CA GLU A 428 2.21 -23.92 -14.91
C GLU A 428 0.78 -24.48 -15.15
N LEU A 429 -0.24 -23.83 -14.61
CA LEU A 429 -1.64 -24.18 -14.88
C LEU A 429 -1.95 -24.09 -16.39
N GLN A 430 -1.48 -23.04 -17.09
CA GLN A 430 -1.63 -22.91 -18.54
C GLN A 430 -0.95 -24.06 -19.29
N THR A 431 0.25 -24.45 -18.86
CA THR A 431 0.99 -25.59 -19.45
C THR A 431 0.22 -26.91 -19.28
N LEU A 432 -0.53 -27.05 -18.17
CA LEU A 432 -1.40 -28.19 -17.92
C LEU A 432 -2.75 -28.12 -18.68
N GLY A 433 -2.97 -27.09 -19.49
CA GLY A 433 -4.17 -26.91 -20.32
C GLY A 433 -5.28 -26.08 -19.69
N TRP A 434 -5.06 -25.48 -18.49
CA TRP A 434 -6.01 -24.53 -17.94
C TRP A 434 -5.84 -23.16 -18.59
N HIS A 435 -6.94 -22.50 -18.87
CA HIS A 435 -7.00 -21.10 -19.29
C HIS A 435 -8.14 -20.41 -18.57
N PRO A 436 -7.95 -19.18 -18.08
CA PRO A 436 -8.99 -18.47 -17.39
C PRO A 436 -10.16 -18.13 -18.33
N ARG A 437 -11.35 -18.07 -17.78
CA ARG A 437 -12.54 -17.59 -18.50
C ARG A 437 -12.43 -16.10 -18.83
N ARG A 438 -11.95 -15.30 -17.86
CA ARG A 438 -11.75 -13.84 -17.93
C ARG A 438 -10.27 -13.53 -17.89
N THR A 439 -9.89 -12.42 -18.48
CA THR A 439 -8.49 -11.97 -18.47
C THR A 439 -8.02 -11.68 -17.05
N ILE A 440 -6.81 -12.14 -16.72
CA ILE A 440 -6.12 -11.80 -15.48
C ILE A 440 -5.00 -10.80 -15.82
N VAL A 441 -4.96 -9.69 -15.07
CA VAL A 441 -3.88 -8.72 -15.15
C VAL A 441 -3.08 -8.78 -13.84
N LEU A 442 -1.79 -9.07 -13.95
CA LEU A 442 -0.83 -9.03 -12.85
C LEU A 442 -0.11 -7.67 -12.91
N ALA A 443 -0.12 -6.93 -11.83
CA ALA A 443 0.47 -5.60 -11.77
C ALA A 443 1.48 -5.49 -10.63
N SER A 444 2.72 -5.10 -10.97
CA SER A 444 3.77 -4.75 -10.03
C SER A 444 3.99 -3.25 -10.11
N TRP A 445 3.50 -2.52 -9.11
CA TRP A 445 3.52 -1.06 -9.07
C TRP A 445 4.86 -0.52 -8.58
N ASP A 446 5.27 0.63 -9.09
CA ASP A 446 6.39 1.43 -8.57
C ASP A 446 5.85 2.66 -7.82
N ALA A 447 6.66 3.25 -6.95
CA ALA A 447 6.32 4.45 -6.19
C ALA A 447 5.06 4.35 -5.30
N GLY A 448 4.76 3.16 -4.79
CA GLY A 448 3.69 2.94 -3.81
C GLY A 448 3.92 3.71 -2.53
N GLU A 449 5.13 3.70 -2.00
CA GLU A 449 5.55 4.38 -0.77
C GLU A 449 5.47 5.91 -0.85
N TYR A 450 5.60 6.47 -2.04
CA TYR A 450 5.51 7.91 -2.26
C TYR A 450 4.07 8.42 -2.31
N GLY A 451 3.08 7.53 -2.36
CA GLY A 451 1.68 7.93 -2.36
C GLY A 451 0.82 7.17 -3.35
N HIS A 452 1.06 5.87 -3.51
CA HIS A 452 0.36 4.99 -4.46
C HIS A 452 0.44 5.53 -5.90
N VAL A 453 1.62 6.10 -6.23
CA VAL A 453 1.77 6.87 -7.48
C VAL A 453 1.60 5.95 -8.67
N GLY A 454 2.37 4.86 -8.76
CA GLY A 454 2.34 3.98 -9.92
C GLY A 454 0.96 3.39 -10.22
N SER A 455 0.25 2.92 -9.20
CA SER A 455 -1.11 2.39 -9.35
C SER A 455 -2.12 3.47 -9.72
N THR A 456 -1.99 4.68 -9.16
CA THR A 456 -2.88 5.80 -9.45
C THR A 456 -2.73 6.28 -10.88
N GLU A 457 -1.49 6.54 -11.32
CA GLU A 457 -1.22 6.99 -12.69
C GLU A 457 -1.70 5.97 -13.74
N TRP A 458 -1.52 4.68 -13.44
CA TRP A 458 -1.99 3.62 -14.33
C TRP A 458 -3.54 3.55 -14.38
N VAL A 459 -4.22 3.71 -13.25
CA VAL A 459 -5.68 3.76 -13.22
C VAL A 459 -6.20 4.98 -13.97
N GLU A 460 -5.58 6.15 -13.79
CA GLU A 460 -5.97 7.38 -14.47
C GLU A 460 -5.76 7.30 -15.99
N GLU A 461 -4.66 6.67 -16.46
CA GLU A 461 -4.42 6.43 -17.89
C GLU A 461 -5.45 5.47 -18.50
N ASN A 462 -5.86 4.45 -17.75
CA ASN A 462 -6.71 3.38 -18.24
C ASN A 462 -8.16 3.48 -17.75
N ILE A 463 -8.60 4.65 -17.30
CA ILE A 463 -9.85 4.82 -16.54
C ILE A 463 -11.09 4.35 -17.31
N ASP A 464 -11.19 4.66 -18.59
CA ASP A 464 -12.36 4.31 -19.41
C ASP A 464 -12.43 2.81 -19.66
N TRP A 465 -11.28 2.18 -19.96
CA TRP A 465 -11.18 0.74 -20.10
C TRP A 465 -11.48 0.01 -18.80
N LEU A 466 -10.91 0.46 -17.68
CA LEU A 466 -11.15 -0.16 -16.37
C LEU A 466 -12.61 -0.07 -15.94
N ARG A 467 -13.28 1.03 -16.22
CA ARG A 467 -14.71 1.18 -15.93
C ARG A 467 -15.59 0.28 -16.78
N SER A 468 -15.21 -0.02 -18.02
CA SER A 468 -15.99 -0.93 -18.86
C SER A 468 -15.75 -2.40 -18.50
N ASP A 469 -14.51 -2.78 -18.18
CA ASP A 469 -14.06 -4.15 -18.27
C ASP A 469 -13.60 -4.76 -16.93
N ALA A 470 -13.15 -3.93 -15.95
CA ALA A 470 -12.61 -4.45 -14.70
C ALA A 470 -13.72 -4.84 -13.72
N ILE A 471 -13.69 -6.09 -13.27
CA ILE A 471 -14.68 -6.65 -12.33
C ILE A 471 -14.23 -6.60 -10.88
N ALA A 472 -12.93 -6.64 -10.63
CA ALA A 472 -12.34 -6.53 -9.29
C ALA A 472 -10.85 -6.21 -9.34
N TYR A 473 -10.35 -5.58 -8.28
CA TYR A 473 -8.93 -5.44 -7.97
C TYR A 473 -8.62 -6.12 -6.63
N VAL A 474 -7.60 -6.96 -6.61
CA VAL A 474 -7.11 -7.63 -5.39
C VAL A 474 -5.69 -7.16 -5.09
N ASN A 475 -5.55 -6.40 -4.02
CA ASN A 475 -4.31 -5.81 -3.56
C ASN A 475 -3.66 -6.65 -2.45
N VAL A 476 -2.34 -6.85 -2.54
CA VAL A 476 -1.54 -7.44 -1.47
C VAL A 476 -0.21 -6.69 -1.38
N GLY A 477 -0.18 -5.52 -0.76
CA GLY A 477 1.03 -4.70 -0.56
C GLY A 477 2.04 -5.45 0.32
N ALA A 478 1.77 -5.55 1.61
CA ALA A 478 2.53 -6.39 2.54
C ALA A 478 1.80 -7.73 2.77
N ALA A 479 2.26 -8.80 2.11
CA ALA A 479 1.66 -10.13 2.27
C ALA A 479 1.85 -10.68 3.68
N VAL A 480 3.06 -10.51 4.25
CA VAL A 480 3.45 -11.04 5.55
C VAL A 480 4.29 -10.04 6.34
N ALA A 481 3.71 -9.54 7.42
CA ALA A 481 4.37 -8.72 8.44
C ALA A 481 4.10 -9.27 9.86
N GLY A 482 3.53 -10.47 9.98
CA GLY A 482 3.17 -11.15 11.22
C GLY A 482 2.20 -12.30 10.94
N ASP A 483 1.55 -12.82 11.98
CA ASP A 483 0.74 -14.05 11.93
C ASP A 483 -0.77 -13.84 11.96
N VAL A 484 -1.23 -12.59 12.10
CA VAL A 484 -2.64 -12.23 12.22
C VAL A 484 -3.21 -11.84 10.86
N PHE A 485 -4.09 -12.65 10.32
CA PHE A 485 -4.79 -12.30 9.08
C PHE A 485 -5.74 -11.12 9.27
N LYS A 486 -5.63 -10.13 8.40
CA LYS A 486 -6.55 -8.98 8.30
C LYS A 486 -6.91 -8.72 6.86
N ALA A 487 -8.14 -8.26 6.65
CA ALA A 487 -8.59 -7.86 5.33
C ALA A 487 -9.51 -6.63 5.38
N ALA A 488 -9.44 -5.84 4.31
CA ALA A 488 -10.35 -4.77 3.98
C ALA A 488 -10.96 -5.06 2.60
N ALA A 489 -12.24 -4.78 2.40
CA ALA A 489 -12.86 -5.09 1.12
C ALA A 489 -14.14 -4.27 0.88
N SER A 490 -14.47 -4.08 -0.39
CA SER A 490 -15.83 -3.70 -0.81
C SER A 490 -16.87 -4.66 -0.22
N PRO A 491 -18.02 -4.19 0.22
CA PRO A 491 -19.04 -5.05 0.80
C PRO A 491 -19.50 -6.19 -0.11
N THR A 492 -19.43 -6.01 -1.43
CA THR A 492 -19.68 -7.03 -2.45
C THR A 492 -18.76 -8.23 -2.36
N MET A 493 -17.50 -8.05 -1.91
CA MET A 493 -16.45 -9.07 -1.92
C MET A 493 -16.36 -9.89 -0.64
N LYS A 494 -17.05 -9.50 0.44
CA LYS A 494 -16.91 -10.13 1.77
C LYS A 494 -17.20 -11.62 1.79
N GLU A 495 -18.29 -12.08 1.14
CA GLU A 495 -18.68 -13.50 1.15
C GLU A 495 -17.69 -14.35 0.33
N LEU A 496 -17.16 -13.82 -0.76
CA LEU A 496 -16.13 -14.49 -1.55
C LEU A 496 -14.87 -14.68 -0.72
N LEU A 497 -14.42 -13.62 -0.04
CA LEU A 497 -13.26 -13.67 0.85
C LEU A 497 -13.42 -14.68 1.98
N TYR A 498 -14.60 -14.72 2.64
CA TYR A 498 -14.89 -15.75 3.65
C TYR A 498 -14.87 -17.16 3.06
N THR A 499 -15.35 -17.33 1.84
CA THR A 499 -15.39 -18.63 1.17
C THR A 499 -13.96 -19.13 0.90
N VAL A 500 -13.07 -18.26 0.44
CA VAL A 500 -11.66 -18.60 0.20
C VAL A 500 -10.93 -18.83 1.52
N ALA A 501 -11.10 -17.97 2.51
CA ALA A 501 -10.41 -18.11 3.81
C ALA A 501 -10.75 -19.42 4.55
N ARG A 502 -11.93 -20.03 4.28
CA ARG A 502 -12.28 -21.38 4.79
C ARG A 502 -11.56 -22.52 4.08
N GLN A 503 -10.96 -22.27 2.94
CA GLN A 503 -10.26 -23.30 2.14
C GLN A 503 -8.76 -23.32 2.39
N VAL A 504 -8.22 -22.30 3.06
CA VAL A 504 -6.79 -22.16 3.32
C VAL A 504 -6.48 -22.48 4.77
N GLN A 505 -5.50 -23.35 5.00
CA GLN A 505 -5.04 -23.72 6.34
C GLN A 505 -4.27 -22.56 6.97
N GLN A 506 -4.58 -22.23 8.23
CA GLN A 506 -3.79 -21.29 9.00
C GLN A 506 -2.45 -21.96 9.39
N PRO A 507 -1.28 -21.42 9.01
CA PRO A 507 -0.01 -21.93 9.47
C PRO A 507 0.08 -21.97 10.99
N ASN A 508 0.77 -23.02 11.52
CA ASN A 508 0.97 -23.21 12.95
C ASN A 508 -0.32 -23.33 13.80
N SER A 509 -1.43 -23.73 13.16
CA SER A 509 -2.75 -23.87 13.80
C SER A 509 -3.52 -25.06 13.22
N ASN A 510 -4.40 -25.68 14.03
CA ASN A 510 -5.27 -26.78 13.60
C ASN A 510 -6.58 -26.28 12.96
N GLY A 511 -6.58 -25.12 12.32
CA GLY A 511 -7.79 -24.58 11.72
C GLY A 511 -7.49 -23.77 10.45
N THR A 512 -8.55 -23.33 9.80
CA THR A 512 -8.48 -22.51 8.62
C THR A 512 -8.15 -21.05 8.97
N VAL A 513 -7.68 -20.28 7.97
CA VAL A 513 -7.51 -18.82 8.10
C VAL A 513 -8.81 -18.16 8.56
N TYR A 514 -9.97 -18.60 8.08
CA TYR A 514 -11.25 -18.08 8.52
C TYR A 514 -11.49 -18.26 10.03
N GLU A 515 -11.18 -19.43 10.58
CA GLU A 515 -11.37 -19.73 12.00
C GLU A 515 -10.39 -18.94 12.88
N ALA A 516 -9.14 -18.83 12.48
CA ALA A 516 -8.14 -18.00 13.17
C ALA A 516 -8.54 -16.52 13.15
N TRP A 517 -8.97 -16.03 12.01
CA TRP A 517 -9.46 -14.66 11.83
C TRP A 517 -10.72 -14.38 12.67
N LEU A 518 -11.64 -15.36 12.76
CA LEU A 518 -12.82 -15.24 13.60
C LEU A 518 -12.45 -15.14 15.09
N ARG A 519 -11.56 -16.01 15.58
CA ARG A 519 -11.07 -15.96 16.97
C ARG A 519 -10.46 -14.58 17.28
N TYR A 520 -9.53 -14.11 16.44
CA TYR A 520 -8.90 -12.80 16.62
C TYR A 520 -9.92 -11.64 16.64
N SER A 521 -10.94 -11.70 15.79
CA SER A 521 -12.01 -10.70 15.73
C SER A 521 -12.90 -10.70 16.96
N THR A 522 -13.15 -11.88 17.56
CA THR A 522 -13.99 -12.03 18.76
C THR A 522 -13.26 -11.63 20.05
N ASP A 523 -11.97 -11.96 20.17
CA ASP A 523 -11.18 -11.64 21.36
C ASP A 523 -10.99 -10.13 21.54
N ARG A 524 -10.91 -9.36 20.46
CA ARG A 524 -10.87 -7.89 20.48
C ARG A 524 -12.24 -7.22 20.57
N ALA A 525 -13.35 -7.98 20.49
CA ALA A 525 -14.69 -7.44 20.64
C ALA A 525 -14.99 -6.88 22.06
N SER A 526 -14.15 -7.20 23.06
CA SER A 526 -14.22 -6.63 24.39
C SER A 526 -13.97 -5.10 24.42
N ASP A 527 -13.37 -4.55 23.36
CA ASP A 527 -13.05 -3.12 23.22
C ASP A 527 -14.22 -2.26 22.68
N GLY A 528 -15.46 -2.76 22.77
CA GLY A 528 -16.70 -2.01 22.52
C GLY A 528 -16.97 -1.59 21.06
N ARG A 529 -16.08 -1.89 20.11
CA ARG A 529 -16.19 -1.45 18.71
C ARG A 529 -16.64 -2.50 17.71
N ILE A 530 -16.91 -3.73 18.12
CA ILE A 530 -17.39 -4.81 17.25
C ILE A 530 -18.87 -5.08 17.51
N PHE A 531 -19.70 -4.68 16.55
CA PHE A 531 -21.17 -4.76 16.58
C PHE A 531 -21.69 -6.14 16.21
N ASN A 532 -21.41 -7.18 17.01
CA ASN A 532 -22.02 -8.50 16.83
C ASN A 532 -22.99 -8.91 17.94
N LYS A 533 -23.43 -7.98 18.81
CA LYS A 533 -24.36 -8.28 19.92
C LYS A 533 -25.85 -8.09 19.64
N ALA A 534 -26.29 -8.04 18.40
CA ALA A 534 -27.73 -7.96 18.08
C ALA A 534 -28.19 -9.16 17.24
N GLY A 535 -28.84 -10.09 17.90
CA GLY A 535 -29.81 -11.00 17.27
C GLY A 535 -29.30 -12.33 16.76
N GLY A 536 -28.70 -13.19 17.58
CA GLY A 536 -28.64 -14.66 17.32
C GLY A 536 -27.92 -15.10 16.03
N ARG A 537 -27.10 -14.27 15.40
CA ARG A 537 -26.33 -14.61 14.20
C ARG A 537 -24.99 -15.24 14.57
N ILE A 538 -24.60 -16.25 13.80
CA ILE A 538 -23.27 -16.83 13.83
C ILE A 538 -22.26 -15.69 13.61
N PRO A 539 -21.28 -15.46 14.50
CA PRO A 539 -20.29 -14.42 14.34
C PRO A 539 -19.49 -14.65 13.06
N LYS A 540 -19.15 -13.57 12.34
CA LYS A 540 -18.26 -13.59 11.18
C LYS A 540 -17.01 -12.76 11.49
N PRO A 541 -15.87 -13.09 10.89
CA PRO A 541 -14.67 -12.26 11.01
C PRO A 541 -14.93 -10.81 10.57
N THR A 542 -14.18 -9.88 11.14
CA THR A 542 -14.28 -8.46 10.78
C THR A 542 -13.55 -8.19 9.49
N VAL A 543 -14.28 -7.78 8.44
CA VAL A 543 -13.72 -7.17 7.24
C VAL A 543 -13.77 -5.66 7.42
N HIS A 544 -12.60 -5.02 7.34
CA HIS A 544 -12.50 -3.57 7.43
C HIS A 544 -13.06 -2.90 6.16
N LEU A 545 -13.38 -1.61 6.26
CA LEU A 545 -13.69 -0.81 5.08
C LEU A 545 -12.46 -0.73 4.16
N PRO A 546 -12.67 -0.55 2.84
CA PRO A 546 -11.55 -0.38 1.91
C PRO A 546 -10.61 0.73 2.36
N ARG A 547 -9.31 0.52 2.24
CA ARG A 547 -8.31 1.47 2.71
C ARG A 547 -8.06 2.55 1.66
N LEU A 548 -7.92 3.79 2.12
CA LEU A 548 -7.52 4.92 1.26
C LEU A 548 -6.00 5.13 1.25
N THR A 549 -5.27 4.32 2.01
CA THR A 549 -3.81 4.28 2.10
C THR A 549 -3.29 2.94 1.59
N SER A 550 -3.71 2.53 0.41
CA SER A 550 -3.22 1.39 -0.35
C SER A 550 -3.52 1.59 -1.83
N ASP A 551 -2.88 0.82 -2.71
CA ASP A 551 -3.09 0.87 -4.17
C ASP A 551 -4.56 0.63 -4.59
N SER A 552 -5.39 0.08 -3.70
CA SER A 552 -6.81 -0.12 -3.95
C SER A 552 -7.63 1.18 -4.02
N VAL A 553 -7.07 2.31 -3.55
CA VAL A 553 -7.79 3.59 -3.48
C VAL A 553 -8.21 4.11 -4.85
N SER A 554 -7.32 4.06 -5.84
CA SER A 554 -7.58 4.53 -7.20
C SER A 554 -8.64 3.68 -7.91
N PHE A 555 -8.58 2.37 -7.71
CA PHE A 555 -9.58 1.44 -8.27
C PHE A 555 -10.97 1.68 -7.68
N MET A 556 -11.10 1.78 -6.36
CA MET A 556 -12.39 1.92 -5.71
C MET A 556 -12.92 3.35 -5.74
N ALA A 557 -12.14 4.30 -5.22
CA ALA A 557 -12.66 5.64 -4.94
C ALA A 557 -12.71 6.54 -6.17
N HIS A 558 -11.94 6.21 -7.22
CA HIS A 558 -11.90 6.96 -8.47
C HIS A 558 -12.54 6.20 -9.63
N ALA A 559 -12.23 4.92 -9.82
CA ALA A 559 -12.74 4.11 -10.92
C ALA A 559 -14.08 3.39 -10.60
N GLY A 560 -14.41 3.14 -9.32
CA GLY A 560 -15.63 2.43 -8.94
C GLY A 560 -15.55 0.92 -9.16
N ILE A 561 -14.41 0.32 -8.85
CA ILE A 561 -14.17 -1.12 -8.99
C ILE A 561 -14.17 -1.77 -7.60
N SER A 562 -14.81 -2.93 -7.48
CA SER A 562 -14.79 -3.71 -6.24
C SER A 562 -13.37 -4.12 -5.86
N VAL A 563 -12.98 -3.92 -4.59
CA VAL A 563 -11.61 -4.19 -4.12
C VAL A 563 -11.55 -5.18 -2.97
N VAL A 564 -10.43 -5.88 -2.88
CA VAL A 564 -9.99 -6.64 -1.71
C VAL A 564 -8.53 -6.27 -1.43
N ASP A 565 -8.20 -6.03 -0.16
CA ASP A 565 -6.85 -5.77 0.33
C ASP A 565 -6.62 -6.64 1.57
N PHE A 566 -5.58 -7.46 1.61
CA PHE A 566 -5.33 -8.34 2.74
C PHE A 566 -3.85 -8.65 2.96
N GLY A 567 -3.54 -9.18 4.15
CA GLY A 567 -2.23 -9.67 4.51
C GLY A 567 -2.21 -10.26 5.92
N PHE A 568 -1.12 -10.93 6.26
CA PHE A 568 -0.82 -11.36 7.61
C PHE A 568 -0.05 -10.25 8.32
N THR A 569 -0.60 -9.71 9.39
CA THR A 569 -0.03 -8.58 10.16
C THR A 569 0.29 -9.01 11.59
N GLY A 570 1.13 -8.27 12.30
CA GLY A 570 1.48 -8.61 13.68
C GLY A 570 2.45 -7.62 14.28
N SER A 571 3.65 -8.06 14.63
CA SER A 571 4.71 -7.22 15.16
C SER A 571 5.24 -6.27 14.08
N LYS A 572 4.90 -4.99 14.18
CA LYS A 572 5.28 -3.95 13.19
C LYS A 572 6.64 -3.28 13.50
N GLY A 573 7.41 -3.86 14.41
CA GLY A 573 8.60 -3.20 14.96
C GLY A 573 9.71 -2.82 13.96
N ALA A 574 9.58 -3.15 12.69
CA ALA A 574 10.58 -2.78 11.67
C ALA A 574 9.97 -2.03 10.47
N HIS A 575 8.67 -1.76 10.48
CA HIS A 575 7.98 -1.13 9.36
C HIS A 575 8.67 0.16 8.91
N HIS A 576 8.98 0.27 7.61
CA HIS A 576 9.63 1.41 6.95
C HIS A 576 11.03 1.75 7.49
N SER A 577 11.76 0.78 8.05
CA SER A 577 13.12 0.94 8.57
C SER A 577 14.09 -0.02 7.90
N ASN A 578 15.41 0.21 8.09
CA ASN A 578 16.45 -0.66 7.57
C ASN A 578 16.41 -2.07 8.22
N PHE A 579 15.70 -2.20 9.35
CA PHE A 579 15.49 -3.47 10.03
C PHE A 579 14.31 -4.29 9.49
N ASP A 580 13.59 -3.80 8.48
CA ASP A 580 12.66 -4.65 7.71
C ASP A 580 13.44 -5.51 6.70
N SER A 581 14.25 -6.41 7.26
CA SER A 581 15.25 -7.19 6.57
C SER A 581 14.84 -8.66 6.40
N LEU A 582 15.45 -9.33 5.43
CA LEU A 582 15.31 -10.78 5.23
C LEU A 582 15.68 -11.56 6.50
N LYS A 583 16.78 -11.17 7.17
CA LYS A 583 17.24 -11.84 8.39
C LYS A 583 16.17 -11.79 9.49
N ARG A 584 15.56 -10.62 9.70
CA ARG A 584 14.46 -10.47 10.66
C ARG A 584 13.23 -11.28 10.23
N MET A 585 12.86 -11.24 8.94
CA MET A 585 11.74 -12.01 8.40
C MET A 585 11.90 -13.51 8.70
N LEU A 586 13.04 -14.07 8.36
CA LEU A 586 13.35 -15.50 8.55
C LEU A 586 13.60 -15.89 10.02
N SER A 587 13.97 -14.92 10.89
CA SER A 587 14.19 -15.23 12.31
C SER A 587 12.93 -15.16 13.16
N TYR A 588 12.00 -14.24 12.85
CA TYR A 588 10.91 -13.89 13.76
C TYR A 588 9.52 -13.82 13.15
N VAL A 589 9.40 -13.70 11.82
CA VAL A 589 8.10 -13.47 11.19
C VAL A 589 7.59 -14.74 10.51
N ASP A 590 8.34 -15.28 9.54
CA ASP A 590 7.94 -16.48 8.78
C ASP A 590 9.16 -17.33 8.39
N PRO A 591 9.77 -18.04 9.36
CA PRO A 591 10.98 -18.83 9.13
C PRO A 591 10.87 -19.86 8.01
N ASP A 592 9.73 -20.51 7.91
CA ASP A 592 9.45 -21.60 6.99
C ASP A 592 8.63 -21.18 5.76
N MET A 593 8.42 -19.89 5.56
CA MET A 593 7.63 -19.31 4.44
C MET A 593 6.19 -19.84 4.33
N GLN A 594 5.62 -20.34 5.43
CA GLN A 594 4.27 -20.91 5.42
C GLN A 594 3.18 -19.82 5.40
N LEU A 595 3.42 -18.66 6.02
CA LEU A 595 2.50 -17.53 5.93
C LEU A 595 2.49 -16.93 4.52
N HIS A 596 3.68 -16.83 3.88
CA HIS A 596 3.78 -16.43 2.47
C HIS A 596 3.01 -17.41 1.57
N ARG A 597 3.17 -18.72 1.81
CA ARG A 597 2.44 -19.74 1.06
C ARG A 597 0.93 -19.62 1.27
N ALA A 598 0.47 -19.39 2.50
CA ALA A 598 -0.95 -19.19 2.79
C ALA A 598 -1.49 -17.90 2.13
N ALA A 599 -0.71 -16.83 2.09
CA ALA A 599 -1.06 -15.61 1.36
C ALA A 599 -1.18 -15.87 -0.15
N ALA A 600 -0.23 -16.60 -0.74
CA ALA A 600 -0.27 -17.02 -2.14
C ALA A 600 -1.51 -17.88 -2.45
N GLU A 601 -1.84 -18.81 -1.55
CA GLU A 601 -3.02 -19.66 -1.69
C GLU A 601 -4.32 -18.86 -1.62
N LEU A 602 -4.44 -17.91 -0.67
CA LEU A 602 -5.59 -17.00 -0.58
C LEU A 602 -5.74 -16.15 -1.85
N TRP A 603 -4.65 -15.52 -2.28
CA TRP A 603 -4.67 -14.62 -3.44
C TRP A 603 -4.96 -15.38 -4.73
N GLY A 604 -4.29 -16.51 -4.94
CA GLY A 604 -4.51 -17.35 -6.11
C GLY A 604 -5.93 -17.91 -6.19
N LEU A 605 -6.50 -18.37 -5.08
CA LEU A 605 -7.88 -18.87 -5.03
C LEU A 605 -8.93 -17.76 -5.26
N LEU A 606 -8.70 -16.55 -4.73
CA LEU A 606 -9.54 -15.38 -5.03
C LEU A 606 -9.51 -15.07 -6.52
N THR A 607 -8.31 -15.05 -7.10
CA THR A 607 -8.10 -14.79 -8.53
C THR A 607 -8.80 -15.82 -9.40
N LEU A 608 -8.61 -17.12 -9.11
CA LEU A 608 -9.27 -18.21 -9.82
C LEU A 608 -10.80 -18.10 -9.76
N LYS A 609 -11.35 -17.80 -8.57
CA LYS A 609 -12.80 -17.64 -8.45
C LYS A 609 -13.35 -16.45 -9.23
N LEU A 610 -12.63 -15.36 -9.27
CA LEU A 610 -13.02 -14.18 -10.02
C LEU A 610 -12.85 -14.40 -11.54
N SER A 611 -11.78 -15.08 -11.95
CA SER A 611 -11.50 -15.31 -13.36
C SER A 611 -12.27 -16.48 -13.96
N ASP A 612 -12.63 -17.52 -13.19
CA ASP A 612 -13.18 -18.77 -13.74
C ASP A 612 -14.64 -19.05 -13.39
N ASP A 613 -15.12 -18.60 -12.20
CA ASP A 613 -16.50 -18.91 -11.83
C ASP A 613 -17.46 -18.34 -12.90
N PRO A 614 -18.36 -19.15 -13.46
CA PRO A 614 -19.31 -18.69 -14.48
C PRO A 614 -20.20 -17.54 -14.01
N ILE A 615 -20.58 -17.56 -12.74
CA ILE A 615 -21.31 -16.49 -12.05
C ILE A 615 -20.39 -15.91 -10.99
N LEU A 616 -20.13 -14.62 -11.09
CA LEU A 616 -19.26 -13.91 -10.16
C LEU A 616 -19.73 -14.04 -8.71
N GLY A 617 -18.77 -14.13 -7.79
CA GLY A 617 -19.02 -14.29 -6.36
C GLY A 617 -19.42 -13.00 -5.61
N HIS A 618 -19.63 -11.88 -6.31
CA HIS A 618 -20.01 -10.60 -5.72
C HIS A 618 -21.40 -10.67 -5.05
N CYS A 619 -21.50 -10.14 -3.84
CA CYS A 619 -22.75 -10.14 -3.07
C CYS A 619 -23.39 -8.75 -3.00
N VAL A 620 -24.10 -8.32 -4.04
CA VAL A 620 -24.82 -7.02 -4.06
C VAL A 620 -25.85 -6.91 -2.94
N HIS A 621 -26.47 -8.04 -2.55
CA HIS A 621 -27.39 -8.09 -1.41
C HIS A 621 -26.68 -7.82 -0.07
N CYS A 622 -25.43 -8.27 0.08
CA CYS A 622 -24.60 -7.96 1.24
C CYS A 622 -24.32 -6.48 1.34
N TYR A 623 -23.99 -5.84 0.21
CA TYR A 623 -23.79 -4.41 0.12
C TYR A 623 -24.99 -3.61 0.60
N ALA A 624 -26.18 -3.92 0.04
CA ALA A 624 -27.41 -3.24 0.42
C ALA A 624 -27.77 -3.42 1.91
N LYS A 625 -27.36 -4.54 2.53
CA LYS A 625 -27.51 -4.75 3.98
C LYS A 625 -26.52 -3.91 4.80
N ASP A 626 -25.26 -3.89 4.39
CA ASP A 626 -24.24 -3.11 5.06
C ASP A 626 -24.55 -1.61 4.98
N LEU A 627 -25.07 -1.16 3.85
CA LEU A 627 -25.52 0.21 3.66
C LEU A 627 -26.61 0.63 4.68
N LYS A 628 -27.55 -0.28 5.00
CA LYS A 628 -28.52 -0.04 6.07
C LYS A 628 -27.85 0.21 7.42
N PHE A 629 -26.80 -0.54 7.70
CA PHE A 629 -26.01 -0.38 8.93
C PHE A 629 -25.23 0.94 8.90
N TYR A 630 -24.57 1.29 7.80
CA TYR A 630 -23.82 2.55 7.64
C TYR A 630 -24.72 3.79 7.81
N ILE A 631 -25.92 3.79 7.23
CA ILE A 631 -26.89 4.86 7.45
C ILE A 631 -27.29 4.93 8.94
N GLY A 632 -27.45 3.78 9.60
CA GLY A 632 -27.73 3.74 11.04
C GLY A 632 -26.64 4.35 11.91
N GLN A 633 -25.36 4.11 11.56
CA GLN A 633 -24.22 4.74 12.23
C GLN A 633 -24.23 6.26 12.06
N LEU A 634 -24.48 6.73 10.83
CA LEU A 634 -24.56 8.18 10.53
C LEU A 634 -25.70 8.85 11.30
N GLU A 635 -26.89 8.22 11.38
CA GLU A 635 -28.01 8.71 12.19
C GLU A 635 -27.72 8.73 13.69
N THR A 636 -26.96 7.76 14.19
CA THR A 636 -26.52 7.73 15.60
C THR A 636 -25.55 8.87 15.87
N GLN A 637 -24.58 9.08 14.99
CA GLN A 637 -23.63 10.21 15.09
C GLN A 637 -24.38 11.55 15.05
N MET A 638 -25.34 11.70 14.13
CA MET A 638 -26.20 12.89 14.03
C MET A 638 -26.96 13.14 15.34
N ALA A 639 -27.49 12.10 16.00
CA ALA A 639 -28.21 12.24 17.26
C ALA A 639 -27.26 12.62 18.42
N LEU A 640 -26.00 12.23 18.39
CA LEU A 640 -25.01 12.55 19.40
C LEU A 640 -24.45 13.98 19.23
N CYS A 641 -24.10 14.37 18.02
CA CYS A 641 -23.47 15.66 17.75
C CYS A 641 -24.47 16.81 17.74
N CYS A 642 -25.72 16.59 17.28
CA CYS A 642 -26.72 17.63 17.05
C CYS A 642 -27.92 17.51 18.02
N ARG A 643 -27.66 17.31 19.33
CA ARG A 643 -28.71 17.09 20.36
C ARG A 643 -29.72 18.22 20.46
N ASN A 644 -29.31 19.46 20.19
CA ASN A 644 -30.13 20.68 20.34
C ASN A 644 -30.80 21.12 19.01
N ALA A 645 -30.57 20.40 17.91
CA ALA A 645 -31.17 20.77 16.64
C ALA A 645 -32.64 20.29 16.56
N ILE A 646 -33.55 21.20 16.22
CA ILE A 646 -34.95 20.89 15.87
C ILE A 646 -34.99 20.24 14.48
N ALA A 647 -34.51 19.00 14.37
CA ALA A 647 -34.39 18.31 13.09
C ALA A 647 -34.80 16.86 13.17
N PRO A 648 -35.33 16.26 12.10
CA PRO A 648 -35.61 14.84 12.07
C PRO A 648 -34.32 14.06 12.25
N LYS A 649 -34.31 13.18 13.26
CA LYS A 649 -33.19 12.28 13.61
C LYS A 649 -32.96 11.17 12.58
N LYS A 650 -33.53 11.26 11.37
CA LYS A 650 -33.45 10.21 10.33
C LYS A 650 -33.21 10.79 8.95
N LEU A 651 -32.35 10.11 8.19
CA LEU A 651 -32.02 10.38 6.79
C LEU A 651 -33.04 9.66 5.89
N ARG A 652 -34.21 10.28 5.70
CA ARG A 652 -35.36 9.63 5.06
C ARG A 652 -35.12 9.28 3.58
N ARG A 653 -34.44 10.17 2.83
CA ARG A 653 -34.15 9.93 1.40
C ARG A 653 -33.16 8.79 1.23
N LEU A 654 -32.06 8.80 1.99
CA LEU A 654 -31.08 7.70 1.99
C LEU A 654 -31.72 6.36 2.40
N ARG A 655 -32.58 6.37 3.41
CA ARG A 655 -33.32 5.17 3.82
C ARG A 655 -34.21 4.63 2.71
N ALA A 656 -34.95 5.50 2.02
CA ALA A 656 -35.80 5.12 0.90
C ALA A 656 -34.96 4.53 -0.26
N ALA A 657 -33.87 5.21 -0.63
CA ALA A 657 -32.93 4.74 -1.67
C ALA A 657 -32.31 3.39 -1.30
N GLN A 658 -31.85 3.20 -0.05
CA GLN A 658 -31.34 1.93 0.44
C GLN A 658 -32.38 0.80 0.36
N HIS A 659 -33.63 1.08 0.68
CA HIS A 659 -34.72 0.10 0.54
C HIS A 659 -34.93 -0.33 -0.91
N GLN A 660 -34.88 0.63 -1.86
CA GLN A 660 -34.98 0.32 -3.29
C GLN A 660 -33.76 -0.53 -3.76
N LEU A 661 -32.54 -0.14 -3.36
CA LEU A 661 -31.34 -0.91 -3.67
C LEU A 661 -31.42 -2.33 -3.13
N LEU A 662 -31.91 -2.51 -1.89
CA LEU A 662 -32.10 -3.83 -1.29
C LEU A 662 -33.13 -4.67 -2.04
N SER A 663 -34.20 -4.04 -2.51
CA SER A 663 -35.22 -4.72 -3.34
C SER A 663 -34.63 -5.20 -4.66
N SER A 664 -33.92 -4.33 -5.37
CA SER A 664 -33.25 -4.66 -6.64
C SER A 664 -32.18 -5.74 -6.47
N ALA A 665 -31.35 -5.64 -5.42
CA ALA A 665 -30.35 -6.66 -5.09
C ALA A 665 -30.95 -8.05 -4.80
N ARG A 666 -32.18 -8.11 -4.26
CA ARG A 666 -32.92 -9.37 -4.08
C ARG A 666 -33.36 -9.97 -5.42
N MET A 667 -33.73 -9.13 -6.39
CA MET A 667 -34.07 -9.61 -7.73
C MET A 667 -32.83 -10.25 -8.41
N VAL A 668 -31.68 -9.57 -8.39
CA VAL A 668 -30.44 -10.15 -8.90
C VAL A 668 -30.10 -11.47 -8.21
N GLN A 669 -30.27 -11.55 -6.89
CA GLN A 669 -30.03 -12.80 -6.15
C GLN A 669 -31.03 -13.91 -6.55
N HIS A 670 -32.26 -13.56 -6.89
CA HIS A 670 -33.23 -14.49 -7.44
C HIS A 670 -32.79 -15.00 -8.82
N ASP A 671 -32.33 -14.09 -9.70
CA ASP A 671 -31.86 -14.45 -11.04
C ASP A 671 -30.63 -15.38 -10.97
N MET A 672 -29.68 -15.10 -10.07
CA MET A 672 -28.54 -15.98 -9.79
C MET A 672 -28.99 -17.40 -9.36
N LYS A 673 -29.98 -17.49 -8.47
CA LYS A 673 -30.53 -18.77 -8.03
C LYS A 673 -31.24 -19.50 -9.18
N HIS A 674 -32.01 -18.78 -9.97
CA HIS A 674 -32.70 -19.33 -11.14
C HIS A 674 -31.69 -19.88 -12.17
N LEU A 675 -30.62 -19.13 -12.47
CA LEU A 675 -29.52 -19.60 -13.31
C LEU A 675 -28.94 -20.92 -12.82
N ARG A 676 -28.61 -20.98 -11.52
CA ARG A 676 -28.05 -22.21 -10.91
C ARG A 676 -28.98 -23.39 -10.95
N SER A 677 -30.26 -23.18 -10.62
CA SER A 677 -31.25 -24.27 -10.50
C SER A 677 -31.77 -24.79 -11.84
N VAL A 678 -31.99 -23.91 -12.83
CA VAL A 678 -32.64 -24.28 -14.10
C VAL A 678 -31.66 -24.59 -15.20
N TYR A 679 -30.53 -23.87 -15.23
CA TYR A 679 -29.58 -23.95 -16.33
C TYR A 679 -28.23 -24.58 -15.95
N GLY A 680 -27.95 -24.73 -14.64
CA GLY A 680 -26.60 -25.03 -14.17
C GLY A 680 -25.63 -23.84 -14.42
N GLU A 681 -24.57 -23.75 -13.65
CA GLU A 681 -23.66 -22.59 -13.71
C GLU A 681 -22.95 -22.44 -15.07
N GLY A 682 -22.64 -23.54 -15.75
CA GLY A 682 -21.91 -23.56 -17.02
C GLY A 682 -22.75 -23.37 -18.27
N CYS A 683 -24.09 -23.28 -18.18
CA CYS A 683 -24.97 -23.27 -19.35
C CYS A 683 -24.73 -24.46 -20.31
N GLN A 684 -24.28 -25.58 -19.79
CA GLN A 684 -24.01 -26.82 -20.55
C GLN A 684 -25.32 -27.59 -20.76
N MET A 685 -26.04 -27.24 -21.81
CA MET A 685 -27.33 -27.87 -22.11
C MET A 685 -27.52 -28.10 -23.59
N SER A 686 -28.34 -29.09 -23.94
CA SER A 686 -28.79 -29.38 -25.28
C SER A 686 -29.78 -28.31 -25.76
N GLY A 687 -29.61 -27.80 -26.99
CA GLY A 687 -30.50 -26.86 -27.64
C GLY A 687 -29.97 -25.43 -27.70
N ARG A 688 -29.64 -24.99 -28.92
CA ARG A 688 -29.00 -23.71 -29.24
C ARG A 688 -29.74 -22.50 -28.61
N ARG A 689 -31.07 -22.47 -28.64
CA ARG A 689 -31.89 -21.36 -28.09
C ARG A 689 -31.81 -21.29 -26.57
N ARG A 690 -31.88 -22.44 -25.88
CA ARG A 690 -31.80 -22.52 -24.41
C ARG A 690 -30.40 -22.09 -23.92
N ARG A 691 -29.37 -22.59 -24.59
CA ARG A 691 -27.98 -22.19 -24.29
C ARG A 691 -27.75 -20.69 -24.48
N ALA A 692 -28.21 -20.11 -25.61
CA ALA A 692 -28.10 -18.66 -25.87
C ALA A 692 -28.82 -17.83 -24.79
N ARG A 693 -30.03 -18.23 -24.37
CA ARG A 693 -30.77 -17.55 -23.30
C ARG A 693 -30.06 -17.63 -21.95
N CYS A 694 -29.47 -18.79 -21.62
CA CYS A 694 -28.69 -18.95 -20.39
C CYS A 694 -27.45 -18.03 -20.40
N LEU A 695 -26.69 -18.01 -21.50
CA LEU A 695 -25.49 -17.18 -21.65
C LEU A 695 -25.85 -15.69 -21.54
N ALA A 696 -26.93 -15.25 -22.18
CA ALA A 696 -27.39 -13.86 -22.09
C ALA A 696 -27.78 -13.47 -20.66
N LEU A 697 -28.54 -14.32 -19.97
CA LEU A 697 -28.93 -14.09 -18.58
C LEU A 697 -27.69 -14.09 -17.64
N ARG A 698 -26.73 -14.99 -17.88
CA ARG A 698 -25.48 -15.03 -17.10
C ARG A 698 -24.66 -13.76 -17.31
N ALA A 699 -24.50 -13.28 -18.54
CA ALA A 699 -23.84 -12.03 -18.82
C ALA A 699 -24.50 -10.86 -18.12
N SER A 700 -25.82 -10.69 -18.29
CA SER A 700 -26.59 -9.64 -17.61
C SER A 700 -26.47 -9.69 -16.08
N VAL A 701 -26.49 -10.88 -15.48
CA VAL A 701 -26.30 -11.02 -14.02
C VAL A 701 -24.89 -10.60 -13.63
N ASN A 702 -23.84 -11.05 -14.34
CA ASN A 702 -22.47 -10.71 -14.05
C ASN A 702 -22.21 -9.19 -14.17
N ASP A 703 -22.71 -8.56 -15.22
CA ASP A 703 -22.58 -7.12 -15.45
C ASP A 703 -23.23 -6.29 -14.32
N ARG A 704 -24.45 -6.68 -13.91
CA ARG A 704 -25.15 -6.01 -12.80
C ARG A 704 -24.43 -6.17 -11.45
N ILE A 705 -23.78 -7.31 -11.18
CA ILE A 705 -23.12 -7.51 -9.89
C ILE A 705 -21.72 -6.91 -9.84
N SER A 706 -20.99 -6.86 -10.94
CA SER A 706 -19.67 -6.22 -11.01
C SER A 706 -19.76 -4.70 -11.13
N GLY A 707 -20.76 -4.18 -11.87
CA GLY A 707 -20.91 -2.75 -12.13
C GLY A 707 -21.50 -1.91 -10.98
N LEU A 708 -21.93 -2.53 -9.87
CA LEU A 708 -22.59 -1.80 -8.78
C LEU A 708 -21.73 -0.66 -8.22
N GLU A 709 -20.43 -0.86 -7.99
CA GLU A 709 -19.55 0.17 -7.40
C GLU A 709 -19.41 1.39 -8.32
N GLN A 710 -19.43 1.21 -9.63
CA GLN A 710 -19.37 2.33 -10.59
C GLN A 710 -20.59 3.22 -10.52
N HIS A 711 -21.78 2.65 -10.24
CA HIS A 711 -23.03 3.38 -10.06
C HIS A 711 -23.15 4.02 -8.67
N LEU A 712 -22.10 3.96 -7.86
CA LEU A 712 -21.97 4.66 -6.57
C LEU A 712 -20.96 5.82 -6.64
N LEU A 713 -20.60 6.26 -7.84
CA LEU A 713 -19.73 7.40 -8.07
C LEU A 713 -20.52 8.66 -8.39
N ASP A 714 -20.10 9.80 -7.83
CA ASP A 714 -20.48 11.13 -8.32
C ASP A 714 -19.41 11.59 -9.33
N PRO A 715 -19.75 11.78 -10.61
CA PRO A 715 -18.78 12.26 -11.61
C PRO A 715 -18.14 13.60 -11.24
N ALA A 716 -18.85 14.49 -10.52
CA ALA A 716 -18.34 15.77 -10.06
C ALA A 716 -17.34 15.64 -8.90
N GLY A 717 -17.29 14.47 -8.27
CA GLY A 717 -16.47 14.17 -7.10
C GLY A 717 -16.96 14.81 -5.80
N ILE A 718 -16.36 14.39 -4.69
CA ILE A 718 -16.68 14.90 -3.36
C ILE A 718 -16.29 16.39 -3.28
N PRO A 719 -17.14 17.29 -2.78
CA PRO A 719 -16.77 18.69 -2.59
C PRO A 719 -15.46 18.88 -1.84
N ARG A 720 -14.54 19.69 -2.38
CA ARG A 720 -13.16 19.95 -1.91
C ARG A 720 -12.17 18.78 -2.07
N GLN A 721 -12.64 17.59 -2.48
CA GLN A 721 -11.85 16.37 -2.68
C GLN A 721 -12.27 15.70 -4.00
N ARG A 722 -12.31 16.48 -5.09
CA ARG A 722 -12.93 16.12 -6.38
C ARG A 722 -12.35 14.87 -7.04
N TRP A 723 -11.13 14.51 -6.68
CA TRP A 723 -10.50 13.28 -7.15
C TRP A 723 -11.26 12.04 -6.64
N TYR A 724 -11.77 12.09 -5.40
CA TYR A 724 -12.64 11.08 -4.83
C TYR A 724 -14.05 11.20 -5.35
N LYS A 725 -14.56 10.12 -5.95
CA LYS A 725 -15.88 10.10 -6.60
C LYS A 725 -16.89 9.22 -5.89
N HIS A 726 -16.44 8.25 -5.07
CA HIS A 726 -17.30 7.27 -4.43
C HIS A 726 -18.11 7.87 -3.28
N VAL A 727 -19.46 7.85 -3.39
CA VAL A 727 -20.35 8.55 -2.43
C VAL A 727 -20.50 7.86 -1.08
N ILE A 728 -20.13 6.57 -0.97
CA ILE A 728 -20.24 5.81 0.28
C ILE A 728 -18.91 5.78 1.03
N PHE A 729 -17.78 5.67 0.32
CA PHE A 729 -16.45 5.57 0.90
C PHE A 729 -15.57 6.71 0.39
N GLY A 730 -15.00 7.45 1.30
CA GLY A 730 -14.09 8.53 0.93
C GLY A 730 -13.18 8.90 2.09
N PRO A 731 -12.28 9.86 1.88
CA PRO A 731 -11.39 10.32 2.91
C PRO A 731 -12.15 11.15 3.96
N GLU A 732 -11.62 11.14 5.17
CA GLU A 732 -12.07 12.11 6.18
C GLU A 732 -11.82 13.55 5.73
N SER A 733 -12.61 14.46 6.30
CA SER A 733 -12.38 15.88 6.13
C SER A 733 -11.02 16.23 6.75
N SER A 734 -10.07 16.43 5.90
CA SER A 734 -8.69 16.95 6.00
C SER A 734 -7.94 16.96 7.35
N ILE A 735 -8.55 16.88 8.51
CA ILE A 735 -7.90 17.13 9.81
C ILE A 735 -8.20 16.05 10.85
N ARG A 736 -9.28 15.27 10.75
CA ARG A 736 -9.73 14.34 11.80
C ARG A 736 -9.58 12.88 11.41
N ALA A 737 -9.11 12.07 12.31
CA ALA A 737 -8.97 10.60 12.40
C ALA A 737 -8.60 9.77 11.13
N PRO A 738 -7.86 8.65 11.27
CA PRO A 738 -7.45 7.82 10.15
C PRO A 738 -8.57 6.90 9.70
N GLY A 739 -8.80 6.81 8.41
CA GLY A 739 -9.63 5.77 7.85
C GLY A 739 -10.54 6.19 6.73
N THR A 740 -11.31 5.24 6.27
CA THR A 740 -12.35 5.45 5.28
C THR A 740 -13.60 5.98 5.96
N LEU A 741 -14.00 7.18 5.57
CA LEU A 741 -15.22 7.83 6.04
C LEU A 741 -16.44 7.29 5.26
N LEU A 742 -17.51 7.03 6.00
CA LEU A 742 -18.80 6.70 5.40
C LEU A 742 -19.56 7.97 5.01
N PHE A 743 -20.05 8.03 3.79
CA PHE A 743 -20.79 9.16 3.24
C PHE A 743 -20.02 10.49 3.36
N PRO A 744 -18.85 10.62 2.73
CA PRO A 744 -17.97 11.77 2.92
C PRO A 744 -18.61 13.11 2.59
N MET A 745 -19.56 13.16 1.66
CA MET A 745 -20.31 14.38 1.34
C MET A 745 -21.18 14.90 2.51
N LEU A 746 -21.54 14.02 3.46
CA LEU A 746 -22.40 14.33 4.59
C LEU A 746 -21.63 14.62 5.88
N ALA A 747 -20.33 14.37 5.90
CA ALA A 747 -19.51 14.47 7.12
C ALA A 747 -19.38 15.89 7.63
N GLU A 748 -18.96 16.83 6.79
CA GLU A 748 -18.76 18.24 7.20
C GLU A 748 -20.06 18.90 7.71
N PRO A 749 -21.22 18.79 7.01
CA PRO A 749 -22.44 19.34 7.57
C PRO A 749 -22.93 18.62 8.82
N LEU A 750 -22.57 17.37 9.03
CA LEU A 750 -22.89 16.64 10.24
C LEU A 750 -22.03 17.14 11.43
N GLU A 751 -20.72 17.30 11.25
CA GLU A 751 -19.80 17.81 12.27
C GLU A 751 -20.16 19.23 12.71
N SER A 752 -20.53 20.09 11.76
CA SER A 752 -20.95 21.47 12.02
C SER A 752 -22.42 21.61 12.45
N CYS A 753 -23.15 20.49 12.57
CA CYS A 753 -24.62 20.47 12.80
C CYS A 753 -25.41 21.37 11.83
N ASN A 754 -24.91 21.55 10.62
CA ASN A 754 -25.59 22.31 9.56
C ASN A 754 -26.68 21.46 8.90
N MET A 755 -27.83 21.36 9.55
CA MET A 755 -28.94 20.52 9.11
C MET A 755 -29.54 20.93 7.75
N PRO A 756 -29.65 22.21 7.40
CA PRO A 756 -30.06 22.62 6.05
C PRO A 756 -29.11 22.09 4.97
N ARG A 757 -27.80 22.22 5.16
CA ARG A 757 -26.76 21.75 4.23
C ARG A 757 -26.72 20.22 4.17
N LEU A 758 -26.88 19.54 5.31
CA LEU A 758 -26.98 18.07 5.36
C LEU A 758 -28.13 17.56 4.49
N ARG A 759 -29.32 18.19 4.57
CA ARG A 759 -30.49 17.83 3.74
C ARG A 759 -30.28 18.13 2.25
N LEU A 760 -29.58 19.22 1.95
CA LEU A 760 -29.23 19.56 0.57
C LEU A 760 -28.33 18.48 -0.05
N LEU A 761 -27.30 18.03 0.69
CA LEU A 761 -26.36 17.01 0.22
C LEU A 761 -26.88 15.58 0.35
N GLU A 762 -27.85 15.30 1.23
CA GLU A 762 -28.52 13.98 1.28
C GLU A 762 -29.20 13.64 -0.05
N LYS A 763 -29.74 14.64 -0.78
CA LYS A 763 -30.47 14.41 -2.02
C LYS A 763 -29.59 13.79 -3.11
N PRO A 764 -28.47 14.40 -3.55
CA PRO A 764 -27.65 13.81 -4.62
C PRO A 764 -27.10 12.41 -4.24
N VAL A 765 -26.72 12.19 -2.97
CA VAL A 765 -26.28 10.85 -2.54
C VAL A 765 -27.43 9.83 -2.63
N ALA A 766 -28.65 10.22 -2.27
CA ALA A 766 -29.81 9.34 -2.38
C ALA A 766 -30.19 9.09 -3.85
N ASP A 767 -30.07 10.09 -4.72
CA ASP A 767 -30.36 9.97 -6.15
C ASP A 767 -29.38 8.98 -6.82
N ILE A 768 -28.07 9.06 -6.52
CA ILE A 768 -27.06 8.08 -6.98
C ILE A 768 -27.41 6.67 -6.51
N LEU A 769 -27.82 6.47 -5.25
CA LEU A 769 -28.28 5.17 -4.76
C LEU A 769 -29.52 4.66 -5.48
N LEU A 770 -30.42 5.54 -5.91
CA LEU A 770 -31.60 5.17 -6.70
C LEU A 770 -31.20 4.77 -8.11
N GLU A 771 -30.27 5.45 -8.75
CA GLU A 771 -29.68 5.06 -10.04
C GLU A 771 -29.01 3.69 -9.97
N ALA A 772 -28.20 3.44 -8.94
CA ALA A 772 -27.63 2.11 -8.68
C ALA A 772 -28.71 1.05 -8.47
N ALA A 773 -29.80 1.38 -7.79
CA ALA A 773 -30.94 0.46 -7.61
C ALA A 773 -31.68 0.19 -8.93
N TRP A 774 -31.75 1.17 -9.81
CA TRP A 774 -32.35 1.02 -11.13
C TRP A 774 -31.47 0.17 -12.05
N PHE A 775 -30.16 0.45 -12.10
CA PHE A 775 -29.18 -0.35 -12.82
C PHE A 775 -29.27 -1.85 -12.47
N LEU A 776 -29.44 -2.20 -11.20
CA LEU A 776 -29.60 -3.60 -10.78
C LEU A 776 -30.91 -4.25 -11.28
N ARG A 777 -31.88 -3.49 -11.81
CA ARG A 777 -33.16 -4.01 -12.36
C ARG A 777 -33.17 -4.17 -13.86
N GLU A 778 -32.32 -3.43 -14.56
CA GLU A 778 -32.25 -3.52 -16.02
C GLU A 778 -31.81 -4.94 -16.45
N VAL A 779 -32.59 -5.58 -17.32
CA VAL A 779 -32.39 -6.95 -17.82
C VAL A 779 -31.98 -6.90 -19.30
#